data_c415d5bebb6478b5b1a4115e53b7b017
#
_entry.id   c415d5bebb6478b5b1a4115e53b7b017
#
_cell.length_a   1.000
_cell.length_b   1.000
_cell.length_c   1.000
_cell.angle_alpha   90.00
_cell.angle_beta   90.00
_cell.angle_gamma   90.00
#
_symmetry.space_group_name_H-M   'P 1'
#
loop_
_entity.id
_entity.type
_entity.pdbx_description
1 polymer ?
#
loop_
_entity_poly.entity_id
_entity_poly.type
_entity_poly.pdbx_seq_one_letter_code
_entity_poly.pdbx_strand_id
1 'polypeptide(L)'
;MTKRFLSILSLASLLAVSAEAQVVAKKSDATGKVLSGNIYFNQNGTDDSWSMASSANNSYNASDDISNYQGLYVAPKGSALYEWASFTPPTYSDNYTSISSWDYRSKWNLANIHDPSVMLAEDGYYYMYCTDAGYGDPHKADIKNGKHGHFQCRRSKDLVNWEYMGGTMYGVPSWVKTKLNEIRTAMGLKETTTDFNNDLNFGYWAPCARKVRDGLYRMYYCIVCPGYLDPDKTSWGERAFIGLMESTDPSDLTKWEDKGYVVTNYSDKELSSIYVKPDAWESCYYKYNAIDPSYIITPKGEHWLIYGSWHSGFAAVQIDPATGKTIATQGNPWGAENEAAYGKRVYTRLKSSRWQGSEAPEVIYRNGYYYLFMAYDGLDVPYNTRVVRSKNIDGPYYTRAGVDVTTNGGDAYPIVTHPYKFGTNHGWVGISHCAVFEDGNDNWYYVSQQRYPADYPGINASNAIMMGGVRSIRWTEDGWPVVMPERYSAVPQPEIEEEDLYGEWENITLSYSYGIMKESESMVLGRNHTVTSGWNKGKDWSFNPENNVLTVGTVSLYLQRETDWEASPRKTTIVYAGLNASTSSSTYWGKKVKGLDEEETPSDVQIVGEKDFSSVWWTTFSDDYVIPANKTLKLKFVNHSSKAESWNNWSIVLTSDADRGDTNYQEYFVLRADNFAWFNGDFNNNTGSNTSVKFSLDSNYNWFTFPDDMDGSTVVMTVSREGSTINVDADITTSTGSTFYETLSVKDCGDGTQPVRAFLVCDGSWYEMFTSSCYVE
;
A
#
# COMPACT_ATOMS: atom_id res chain seq x y z
N MET A 1 -0.63 23.46 -37.80
CA MET A 1 -1.63 24.46 -37.31
C MET A 1 -3.06 24.15 -37.73
N THR A 2 -3.35 23.87 -38.99
CA THR A 2 -4.73 23.74 -39.51
C THR A 2 -5.53 22.53 -39.03
N LYS A 3 -4.88 21.39 -38.75
CA LYS A 3 -5.59 20.19 -38.24
C LYS A 3 -5.97 20.28 -36.76
N ARG A 4 -5.17 20.99 -35.95
CA ARG A 4 -5.45 21.20 -34.53
C ARG A 4 -6.59 22.19 -34.29
N PHE A 5 -6.74 23.21 -35.16
CA PHE A 5 -7.85 24.14 -35.10
C PHE A 5 -9.20 23.48 -35.47
N LEU A 6 -9.19 22.48 -36.37
CA LEU A 6 -10.41 21.73 -36.69
C LEU A 6 -10.87 20.83 -35.56
N SER A 7 -9.97 20.25 -34.77
CA SER A 7 -10.35 19.42 -33.61
C SER A 7 -10.94 20.27 -32.48
N ILE A 8 -10.42 21.48 -32.27
CA ILE A 8 -10.97 22.43 -31.29
C ILE A 8 -12.35 22.92 -31.70
N LEU A 9 -12.59 23.19 -33.01
CA LEU A 9 -13.91 23.56 -33.50
C LEU A 9 -14.95 22.41 -33.45
N SER A 10 -14.51 21.16 -33.66
CA SER A 10 -15.39 20.00 -33.51
C SER A 10 -15.68 19.70 -32.03
N LEU A 11 -14.77 19.99 -31.12
CA LEU A 11 -15.00 19.94 -29.69
C LEU A 11 -16.00 21.01 -29.22
N ALA A 12 -15.85 22.24 -29.69
CA ALA A 12 -16.77 23.32 -29.36
C ALA A 12 -18.22 23.04 -29.85
N SER A 13 -18.38 22.35 -30.99
CA SER A 13 -19.70 21.94 -31.48
C SER A 13 -20.31 20.76 -30.69
N LEU A 14 -19.50 19.88 -30.12
CA LEU A 14 -19.94 18.83 -29.21
C LEU A 14 -20.36 19.39 -27.82
N LEU A 15 -19.68 20.45 -27.35
CA LEU A 15 -20.06 21.15 -26.11
C LEU A 15 -21.43 21.85 -26.18
N ALA A 16 -21.84 22.29 -27.37
CA ALA A 16 -23.16 22.91 -27.59
C ALA A 16 -24.33 21.93 -27.50
N VAL A 17 -24.07 20.61 -27.49
CA VAL A 17 -25.10 19.56 -27.59
C VAL A 17 -25.36 18.85 -26.25
N SER A 18 -24.50 18.99 -25.24
CA SER A 18 -24.77 18.42 -23.92
C SER A 18 -24.34 19.37 -22.79
N ALA A 19 -25.31 19.81 -22.01
CA ALA A 19 -25.09 20.60 -20.79
C ALA A 19 -24.34 19.83 -19.68
N GLU A 20 -23.80 18.63 -19.97
CA GLU A 20 -23.19 17.69 -19.02
C GLU A 20 -21.79 17.20 -19.46
N ALA A 21 -21.05 17.97 -20.27
CA ALA A 21 -19.69 17.60 -20.64
C ALA A 21 -18.66 18.38 -19.82
N GLN A 22 -17.66 17.69 -19.30
CA GLN A 22 -16.49 18.30 -18.67
C GLN A 22 -15.33 18.38 -19.67
N VAL A 23 -14.59 19.48 -19.61
CA VAL A 23 -13.36 19.66 -20.38
C VAL A 23 -12.19 19.42 -19.45
N VAL A 24 -11.39 18.43 -19.77
CA VAL A 24 -10.14 18.16 -19.09
C VAL A 24 -9.00 18.71 -19.92
N ALA A 25 -8.21 19.62 -19.36
CA ALA A 25 -7.05 20.16 -20.04
C ALA A 25 -5.82 19.28 -19.73
N LYS A 26 -5.18 18.84 -20.79
CA LYS A 26 -3.86 18.24 -20.74
C LYS A 26 -2.82 19.31 -21.01
N LYS A 27 -2.03 19.68 -20.02
CA LYS A 27 -0.92 20.61 -20.21
C LYS A 27 0.22 19.89 -20.91
N SER A 28 0.64 20.43 -22.04
CA SER A 28 1.90 20.13 -22.65
C SER A 28 2.80 21.33 -22.51
N ASP A 29 3.48 21.41 -21.42
CA ASP A 29 4.82 21.92 -21.51
C ASP A 29 5.68 20.82 -22.15
N ALA A 30 6.90 21.17 -22.50
CA ALA A 30 7.89 20.20 -22.96
C ALA A 30 8.05 18.98 -22.03
N THR A 31 7.25 18.79 -21.05
CA THR A 31 7.31 17.90 -19.92
C THR A 31 6.11 16.96 -19.82
N GLY A 32 5.01 17.16 -20.56
CA GLY A 32 3.84 16.28 -20.57
C GLY A 32 3.00 16.34 -19.29
N LYS A 33 3.06 17.43 -18.52
CA LYS A 33 2.31 17.58 -17.27
C LYS A 33 0.80 17.60 -17.54
N VAL A 34 0.09 16.63 -16.98
CA VAL A 34 -1.37 16.60 -16.97
C VAL A 34 -1.87 17.47 -15.82
N LEU A 35 -2.60 18.52 -16.13
CA LEU A 35 -3.37 19.22 -15.12
C LEU A 35 -4.66 18.44 -14.84
N SER A 36 -4.72 17.82 -13.68
CA SER A 36 -5.97 17.34 -13.14
C SER A 36 -6.81 18.54 -12.69
N GLY A 37 -7.86 18.85 -13.42
CA GLY A 37 -8.79 19.90 -13.07
C GLY A 37 -9.93 19.96 -14.07
N ASN A 38 -11.13 20.20 -13.58
CA ASN A 38 -12.31 20.40 -14.43
C ASN A 38 -12.27 21.83 -14.98
N ILE A 39 -11.92 21.99 -16.26
CA ILE A 39 -11.87 23.29 -16.91
C ILE A 39 -13.08 23.40 -17.87
N TYR A 40 -13.90 24.42 -17.72
CA TYR A 40 -14.99 24.71 -18.64
C TYR A 40 -14.56 25.74 -19.68
N PHE A 41 -14.95 25.48 -20.89
CA PHE A 41 -14.86 26.47 -21.99
C PHE A 41 -15.97 27.51 -21.87
N ASN A 42 -15.63 28.80 -21.96
CA ASN A 42 -16.62 29.84 -22.07
C ASN A 42 -17.28 29.78 -23.46
N GLN A 43 -18.57 29.49 -23.50
CA GLN A 43 -19.32 29.33 -24.76
C GLN A 43 -19.36 30.58 -25.69
N ASN A 44 -18.96 31.73 -25.18
CA ASN A 44 -19.08 32.96 -25.93
C ASN A 44 -17.92 33.32 -26.86
N GLY A 45 -16.84 32.55 -26.85
CA GLY A 45 -15.71 32.64 -27.79
C GLY A 45 -14.97 33.98 -27.87
N THR A 46 -15.30 34.92 -26.99
CA THR A 46 -14.76 36.29 -26.99
C THR A 46 -13.99 36.64 -25.73
N ASP A 47 -13.90 35.73 -24.79
CA ASP A 47 -13.26 35.95 -23.52
C ASP A 47 -12.20 34.85 -23.32
N ASP A 48 -10.96 35.26 -23.10
CA ASP A 48 -9.84 34.37 -22.85
C ASP A 48 -9.91 33.70 -21.46
N SER A 49 -11.05 33.76 -20.78
CA SER A 49 -11.25 33.18 -19.45
C SER A 49 -11.87 31.78 -19.50
N TRP A 50 -11.23 30.84 -18.83
CA TRP A 50 -11.73 29.50 -18.60
C TRP A 50 -12.36 29.43 -17.22
N SER A 51 -13.60 28.95 -17.12
CA SER A 51 -14.21 28.73 -15.82
C SER A 51 -14.13 27.26 -15.42
N MET A 52 -13.66 27.01 -14.22
CA MET A 52 -13.74 25.69 -13.62
C MET A 52 -15.14 25.38 -13.16
N ALA A 53 -15.57 24.16 -13.41
CA ALA A 53 -16.83 23.65 -12.91
C ALA A 53 -16.68 23.16 -11.48
N SER A 54 -16.46 24.01 -10.63
CA SER A 54 -16.91 23.76 -9.28
C SER A 54 -18.17 24.61 -9.07
N SER A 55 -19.00 24.23 -8.15
CA SER A 55 -20.10 25.04 -7.62
C SER A 55 -19.68 26.43 -7.10
N ALA A 56 -18.43 26.82 -7.25
CA ALA A 56 -17.87 28.12 -6.98
C ALA A 56 -17.23 28.65 -8.26
N ASN A 57 -17.76 29.73 -8.78
CA ASN A 57 -17.29 30.52 -9.91
C ASN A 57 -15.77 30.82 -9.90
N ASN A 58 -14.93 29.82 -10.04
CA ASN A 58 -13.50 30.03 -10.20
C ASN A 58 -13.20 30.18 -11.67
N SER A 59 -12.93 31.39 -12.09
CA SER A 59 -12.41 31.70 -13.41
C SER A 59 -10.89 31.56 -13.41
N TYR A 60 -10.37 30.78 -14.35
CA TYR A 60 -8.95 30.84 -14.68
C TYR A 60 -8.69 32.10 -15.48
N ASN A 61 -7.79 32.97 -15.02
CA ASN A 61 -7.33 34.09 -15.82
C ASN A 61 -6.41 33.57 -16.92
N ALA A 62 -6.60 34.08 -18.13
CA ALA A 62 -5.82 33.76 -19.34
C ALA A 62 -4.33 34.16 -19.30
N SER A 63 -3.77 34.46 -18.13
CA SER A 63 -2.33 34.64 -17.95
C SER A 63 -1.55 33.32 -18.03
N ASP A 64 -2.21 32.17 -17.90
CA ASP A 64 -1.60 30.90 -18.20
C ASP A 64 -1.62 30.73 -19.73
N ASP A 65 -0.43 30.75 -20.31
CA ASP A 65 -0.25 30.66 -21.75
C ASP A 65 -0.89 29.39 -22.30
N ILE A 66 -2.03 29.56 -22.97
CA ILE A 66 -2.80 28.47 -23.61
C ILE A 66 -1.96 27.65 -24.61
N SER A 67 -0.87 28.24 -25.12
CA SER A 67 0.09 27.53 -25.97
C SER A 67 0.76 26.36 -25.28
N ASN A 68 0.75 26.34 -23.95
CA ASN A 68 1.28 25.27 -23.13
C ASN A 68 0.35 24.05 -22.96
N TYR A 69 -0.81 24.02 -23.60
CA TYR A 69 -1.74 22.88 -23.54
C TYR A 69 -1.72 22.07 -24.83
N GLN A 70 -1.49 20.77 -24.78
CA GLN A 70 -1.46 19.87 -25.96
C GLN A 70 -2.83 19.62 -26.54
N GLY A 71 -3.87 19.68 -25.72
CA GLY A 71 -5.23 19.47 -26.16
C GLY A 71 -6.22 19.69 -25.05
N LEU A 72 -7.44 19.97 -25.48
CA LEU A 72 -8.59 20.00 -24.61
C LEU A 72 -9.43 18.78 -24.93
N TYR A 73 -9.74 18.00 -23.91
CA TYR A 73 -10.58 16.83 -24.04
C TYR A 73 -11.93 17.09 -23.42
N VAL A 74 -12.99 16.82 -24.17
CA VAL A 74 -14.34 16.81 -23.63
C VAL A 74 -14.60 15.43 -23.07
N ALA A 75 -14.77 15.32 -21.77
CA ALA A 75 -15.12 14.08 -21.09
C ALA A 75 -16.63 14.04 -20.84
N PRO A 76 -17.41 13.23 -21.57
CA PRO A 76 -18.82 13.03 -21.29
C PRO A 76 -19.00 12.48 -19.87
N LYS A 77 -20.07 12.91 -19.19
CA LYS A 77 -20.43 12.37 -17.87
C LYS A 77 -20.57 10.85 -17.94
N GLY A 78 -19.95 10.16 -16.98
CA GLY A 78 -19.88 8.69 -16.94
C GLY A 78 -18.78 8.08 -17.79
N SER A 79 -17.95 8.88 -18.50
CA SER A 79 -16.72 8.35 -19.10
C SER A 79 -15.61 8.20 -18.03
N ALA A 80 -14.68 7.26 -18.27
CA ALA A 80 -13.57 7.04 -17.33
C ALA A 80 -12.74 8.31 -17.07
N LEU A 81 -12.55 9.16 -18.09
CA LEU A 81 -11.83 10.43 -17.93
C LEU A 81 -12.61 11.43 -17.07
N TYR A 82 -13.94 11.50 -17.24
CA TYR A 82 -14.80 12.34 -16.41
C TYR A 82 -14.76 11.91 -14.95
N GLU A 83 -14.96 10.62 -14.69
CA GLU A 83 -14.95 10.05 -13.34
C GLU A 83 -13.58 10.19 -12.68
N TRP A 84 -12.49 10.01 -13.43
CA TRP A 84 -11.13 10.22 -12.94
C TRP A 84 -10.86 11.68 -12.56
N ALA A 85 -11.29 12.63 -13.37
CA ALA A 85 -11.09 14.05 -13.09
C ALA A 85 -11.82 14.54 -11.83
N SER A 86 -12.91 13.86 -11.45
CA SER A 86 -13.69 14.15 -10.24
C SER A 86 -13.38 13.20 -9.08
N PHE A 87 -12.51 12.20 -9.29
CA PHE A 87 -12.19 11.20 -8.28
C PHE A 87 -11.41 11.81 -7.11
N THR A 88 -11.86 11.47 -5.91
CA THR A 88 -11.17 11.83 -4.67
C THR A 88 -10.69 10.56 -3.98
N PRO A 89 -9.39 10.41 -3.73
CA PRO A 89 -8.87 9.27 -2.99
C PRO A 89 -9.52 9.10 -1.62
N PRO A 90 -9.61 7.85 -1.10
CA PRO A 90 -10.16 7.61 0.22
C PRO A 90 -9.41 8.39 1.31
N THR A 91 -10.15 9.09 2.17
CA THR A 91 -9.58 9.95 3.24
C THR A 91 -9.45 9.26 4.58
N TYR A 92 -10.07 8.09 4.76
CA TYR A 92 -9.96 7.35 6.02
C TYR A 92 -8.53 6.84 6.25
N SER A 93 -8.15 6.73 7.53
CA SER A 93 -6.86 6.16 7.90
C SER A 93 -6.77 4.69 7.49
N ASP A 94 -5.62 4.25 6.98
CA ASP A 94 -5.31 2.84 6.75
C ASP A 94 -4.78 2.14 8.01
N ASN A 95 -4.58 2.88 9.08
CA ASN A 95 -4.25 2.34 10.39
C ASN A 95 -5.53 2.00 11.16
N TYR A 96 -5.88 0.74 11.17
CA TYR A 96 -7.06 0.23 11.88
C TYR A 96 -6.80 -0.19 13.33
N THR A 97 -5.57 -0.05 13.85
CA THR A 97 -5.23 -0.53 15.20
C THR A 97 -6.07 0.11 16.31
N SER A 98 -6.43 1.40 16.16
CA SER A 98 -7.27 2.11 17.12
C SER A 98 -8.72 1.65 17.16
N ILE A 99 -9.21 1.00 16.10
CA ILE A 99 -10.60 0.52 15.99
C ILE A 99 -10.69 -1.01 15.91
N SER A 100 -9.60 -1.73 16.16
CA SER A 100 -9.54 -3.19 16.06
C SER A 100 -10.31 -3.91 17.18
N SER A 101 -10.63 -3.24 18.28
CA SER A 101 -11.38 -3.86 19.38
C SER A 101 -12.82 -4.21 18.99
N TRP A 102 -13.38 -5.21 19.64
CA TRP A 102 -14.73 -5.72 19.38
C TRP A 102 -15.83 -4.64 19.46
N ASP A 103 -15.66 -3.67 20.34
CA ASP A 103 -16.64 -2.60 20.55
C ASP A 103 -16.75 -1.64 19.35
N TYR A 104 -15.71 -1.58 18.50
CA TYR A 104 -15.68 -0.74 17.29
C TYR A 104 -16.06 -1.48 16.01
N ARG A 105 -16.61 -2.72 16.09
CA ARG A 105 -16.86 -3.57 14.90
C ARG A 105 -17.73 -2.93 13.82
N SER A 106 -18.61 -2.01 14.17
CA SER A 106 -19.37 -1.23 13.17
C SER A 106 -18.53 -0.23 12.36
N LYS A 107 -17.28 0.00 12.76
CA LYS A 107 -16.33 0.91 12.10
C LYS A 107 -15.16 0.15 11.47
N TRP A 108 -15.13 -1.16 11.53
CA TRP A 108 -13.95 -1.94 11.16
C TRP A 108 -13.51 -1.77 9.72
N ASN A 109 -14.42 -1.57 8.76
CA ASN A 109 -14.05 -1.63 7.36
C ASN A 109 -13.20 -2.89 7.07
N LEU A 110 -11.91 -2.76 6.84
CA LEU A 110 -10.95 -3.86 6.63
C LEU A 110 -10.09 -4.19 7.87
N ALA A 111 -10.44 -3.71 9.06
CA ALA A 111 -9.79 -4.13 10.30
C ALA A 111 -10.12 -5.60 10.62
N ASN A 112 -9.20 -6.30 11.29
CA ASN A 112 -9.40 -7.68 11.76
C ASN A 112 -9.80 -8.65 10.63
N ILE A 113 -9.03 -8.67 9.57
CA ILE A 113 -9.15 -9.63 8.48
C ILE A 113 -8.06 -10.68 8.63
N HIS A 114 -8.48 -11.95 8.81
CA HIS A 114 -7.65 -13.13 8.74
C HIS A 114 -8.25 -14.09 7.72
N ASP A 115 -7.42 -14.70 6.91
CA ASP A 115 -7.79 -15.78 5.98
C ASP A 115 -9.08 -15.47 5.21
N PRO A 116 -9.13 -14.35 4.45
CA PRO A 116 -10.35 -13.88 3.83
C PRO A 116 -10.81 -14.80 2.71
N SER A 117 -12.12 -14.97 2.59
CA SER A 117 -12.78 -15.53 1.41
C SER A 117 -13.80 -14.54 0.88
N VAL A 118 -13.76 -14.23 -0.40
CA VAL A 118 -14.68 -13.27 -1.05
C VAL A 118 -15.46 -13.92 -2.15
N MET A 119 -16.75 -13.59 -2.23
CA MET A 119 -17.63 -13.99 -3.34
C MET A 119 -18.55 -12.82 -3.73
N LEU A 120 -18.82 -12.70 -5.02
CA LEU A 120 -19.87 -11.81 -5.56
C LEU A 120 -21.21 -12.56 -5.51
N ALA A 121 -22.22 -11.97 -4.89
CA ALA A 121 -23.56 -12.53 -4.78
C ALA A 121 -24.54 -11.92 -5.81
N GLU A 122 -25.74 -12.50 -5.91
CA GLU A 122 -26.77 -12.07 -6.86
C GLU A 122 -27.32 -10.66 -6.63
N ASP A 123 -27.24 -10.18 -5.39
CA ASP A 123 -27.65 -8.83 -5.01
C ASP A 123 -26.63 -7.75 -5.40
N GLY A 124 -25.51 -8.16 -6.04
CA GLY A 124 -24.45 -7.28 -6.48
C GLY A 124 -23.51 -6.82 -5.35
N TYR A 125 -23.60 -7.45 -4.18
CA TYR A 125 -22.61 -7.25 -3.13
C TYR A 125 -21.53 -8.32 -3.15
N TYR A 126 -20.32 -7.91 -2.82
CA TYR A 126 -19.24 -8.79 -2.43
C TYR A 126 -19.37 -9.11 -0.94
N TYR A 127 -19.34 -10.39 -0.60
CA TYR A 127 -19.35 -10.87 0.78
C TYR A 127 -17.99 -11.45 1.11
N MET A 128 -17.40 -10.98 2.22
CA MET A 128 -16.12 -11.45 2.75
C MET A 128 -16.35 -12.15 4.08
N TYR A 129 -15.92 -13.40 4.17
CA TYR A 129 -15.91 -14.20 5.40
C TYR A 129 -14.47 -14.42 5.85
N CYS A 130 -14.24 -14.42 7.16
CA CYS A 130 -12.90 -14.45 7.74
C CYS A 130 -12.79 -15.43 8.90
N THR A 131 -11.58 -15.90 9.16
CA THR A 131 -11.18 -16.51 10.42
C THR A 131 -11.53 -15.61 11.61
N ASP A 132 -11.92 -16.19 12.72
CA ASP A 132 -12.07 -15.45 13.96
C ASP A 132 -10.73 -14.97 14.47
N ALA A 133 -10.58 -13.66 14.62
CA ALA A 133 -9.41 -13.05 15.23
C ALA A 133 -9.54 -12.97 16.75
N GLY A 134 -8.46 -12.67 17.43
CA GLY A 134 -8.41 -12.51 18.88
C GLY A 134 -8.96 -11.16 19.37
N TYR A 135 -10.27 -10.93 19.28
CA TYR A 135 -10.91 -9.66 19.62
C TYR A 135 -11.06 -9.38 21.12
N GLY A 136 -10.61 -10.31 21.96
CA GLY A 136 -10.66 -10.20 23.41
C GLY A 136 -11.93 -10.73 24.08
N ASP A 137 -12.04 -10.50 25.39
CA ASP A 137 -13.12 -11.07 26.21
C ASP A 137 -14.54 -10.61 25.87
N PRO A 138 -14.79 -9.35 25.43
CA PRO A 138 -16.13 -8.95 24.99
C PRO A 138 -16.64 -9.79 23.80
N HIS A 139 -15.79 -10.12 22.83
CA HIS A 139 -16.14 -11.01 21.73
C HIS A 139 -16.53 -12.41 22.22
N LYS A 140 -15.69 -13.01 23.07
CA LYS A 140 -15.97 -14.33 23.67
C LYS A 140 -17.29 -14.34 24.43
N ALA A 141 -17.57 -13.30 25.21
CA ALA A 141 -18.83 -13.17 25.95
C ALA A 141 -20.03 -13.05 25.00
N ASP A 142 -19.94 -12.26 23.95
CA ASP A 142 -21.04 -12.08 22.99
C ASP A 142 -21.35 -13.36 22.21
N ILE A 143 -20.35 -14.13 21.80
CA ILE A 143 -20.54 -15.46 21.18
C ILE A 143 -21.18 -16.43 22.16
N LYS A 144 -20.66 -16.54 23.40
CA LYS A 144 -21.22 -17.42 24.43
C LYS A 144 -22.67 -17.11 24.72
N ASN A 145 -23.08 -15.86 24.65
CA ASN A 145 -24.45 -15.41 24.88
C ASN A 145 -25.33 -15.47 23.61
N GLY A 146 -24.82 -16.02 22.49
CA GLY A 146 -25.56 -16.16 21.24
C GLY A 146 -25.86 -14.84 20.53
N LYS A 147 -25.16 -13.76 20.86
CA LYS A 147 -25.39 -12.45 20.26
C LYS A 147 -24.70 -12.33 18.90
N HIS A 148 -23.58 -13.01 18.72
CA HIS A 148 -22.79 -13.03 17.48
C HIS A 148 -22.32 -14.45 17.19
N GLY A 149 -22.05 -14.71 15.91
CA GLY A 149 -21.50 -15.97 15.44
C GLY A 149 -20.00 -15.88 15.13
N HIS A 150 -19.42 -17.02 14.81
CA HIS A 150 -18.10 -17.18 14.24
C HIS A 150 -18.11 -16.91 12.74
N PHE A 151 -16.94 -16.88 12.10
CA PHE A 151 -16.73 -16.55 10.68
C PHE A 151 -17.33 -15.19 10.34
N GLN A 152 -16.64 -14.15 10.78
CA GLN A 152 -17.09 -12.77 10.67
C GLN A 152 -17.28 -12.35 9.21
N CYS A 153 -18.46 -11.80 8.93
CA CYS A 153 -18.89 -11.40 7.59
C CYS A 153 -18.84 -9.87 7.42
N ARG A 154 -18.42 -9.46 6.25
CA ARG A 154 -18.52 -8.08 5.75
C ARG A 154 -19.06 -8.10 4.33
N ARG A 155 -19.67 -6.98 3.92
CA ARG A 155 -20.09 -6.81 2.53
C ARG A 155 -19.65 -5.48 1.96
N SER A 156 -19.48 -5.41 0.65
CA SER A 156 -19.14 -4.19 -0.09
C SER A 156 -19.80 -4.19 -1.46
N LYS A 157 -20.07 -2.99 -2.03
CA LYS A 157 -20.45 -2.84 -3.43
C LYS A 157 -19.29 -2.40 -4.33
N ASP A 158 -18.25 -1.86 -3.74
CA ASP A 158 -17.17 -1.17 -4.45
C ASP A 158 -15.77 -1.73 -4.11
N LEU A 159 -15.68 -2.75 -3.25
CA LEU A 159 -14.44 -3.35 -2.74
C LEU A 159 -13.55 -2.38 -1.90
N VAL A 160 -14.00 -1.15 -1.70
CA VAL A 160 -13.30 -0.10 -0.96
C VAL A 160 -13.92 0.09 0.42
N ASN A 161 -15.25 0.18 0.46
CA ASN A 161 -16.02 0.40 1.68
C ASN A 161 -16.73 -0.89 2.10
N TRP A 162 -16.37 -1.41 3.28
CA TRP A 162 -16.87 -2.67 3.79
C TRP A 162 -17.71 -2.47 5.05
N GLU A 163 -18.91 -2.99 5.04
CA GLU A 163 -19.85 -2.98 6.17
C GLU A 163 -19.77 -4.30 6.94
N TYR A 164 -19.52 -4.23 8.24
CA TYR A 164 -19.56 -5.39 9.11
C TYR A 164 -21.00 -5.87 9.32
N MET A 165 -21.25 -7.17 9.16
CA MET A 165 -22.58 -7.76 9.24
C MET A 165 -22.79 -8.67 10.46
N GLY A 166 -21.76 -9.30 10.98
CA GLY A 166 -21.83 -10.30 12.05
C GLY A 166 -21.15 -11.62 11.65
N GLY A 167 -21.41 -12.67 12.42
CA GLY A 167 -20.91 -14.02 12.14
C GLY A 167 -22.04 -14.98 11.76
N THR A 168 -21.66 -16.13 11.18
CA THR A 168 -22.59 -17.10 10.59
C THR A 168 -22.83 -18.34 11.44
N MET A 169 -21.91 -18.70 12.36
CA MET A 169 -21.97 -19.92 13.16
C MET A 169 -21.98 -19.60 14.64
N TYR A 170 -22.96 -20.12 15.38
CA TYR A 170 -23.22 -19.74 16.79
C TYR A 170 -22.70 -20.77 17.81
N GLY A 171 -21.78 -21.60 17.44
CA GLY A 171 -21.12 -22.55 18.32
C GLY A 171 -20.56 -23.75 17.57
N VAL A 172 -19.88 -24.65 18.28
CA VAL A 172 -19.33 -25.88 17.68
C VAL A 172 -20.46 -26.78 17.21
N PRO A 173 -20.50 -27.20 15.95
CA PRO A 173 -21.51 -28.13 15.46
C PRO A 173 -21.47 -29.45 16.23
N SER A 174 -22.66 -29.99 16.55
CA SER A 174 -22.79 -31.21 17.37
C SER A 174 -22.07 -32.44 16.79
N TRP A 175 -21.97 -32.54 15.47
CA TRP A 175 -21.29 -33.61 14.79
C TRP A 175 -19.77 -33.66 15.06
N VAL A 176 -19.15 -32.53 15.45
CA VAL A 176 -17.70 -32.44 15.69
C VAL A 176 -17.28 -33.39 16.80
N LYS A 177 -18.01 -33.38 17.94
CA LYS A 177 -17.74 -34.28 19.06
C LYS A 177 -17.94 -35.73 18.68
N THR A 178 -18.97 -36.05 17.91
CA THR A 178 -19.27 -37.39 17.45
C THR A 178 -18.14 -37.90 16.57
N LYS A 179 -17.73 -37.13 15.56
CA LYS A 179 -16.61 -37.51 14.66
C LYS A 179 -15.29 -37.62 15.38
N LEU A 180 -14.99 -36.73 16.32
CA LEU A 180 -13.78 -36.79 17.11
C LEU A 180 -13.74 -38.11 17.92
N ASN A 181 -14.85 -38.47 18.59
CA ASN A 181 -14.94 -39.70 19.37
C ASN A 181 -14.89 -40.97 18.50
N GLU A 182 -15.48 -40.97 17.31
CA GLU A 182 -15.31 -42.06 16.33
C GLU A 182 -13.83 -42.29 16.02
N ILE A 183 -13.07 -41.21 15.76
CA ILE A 183 -11.64 -41.27 15.44
C ILE A 183 -10.85 -41.70 16.69
N ARG A 184 -11.13 -41.14 17.85
CA ARG A 184 -10.47 -41.53 19.12
C ARG A 184 -10.63 -43.01 19.39
N THR A 185 -11.84 -43.51 19.25
CA THR A 185 -12.15 -44.97 19.42
C THR A 185 -11.38 -45.82 18.41
N ALA A 186 -11.33 -45.39 17.14
CA ALA A 186 -10.55 -46.09 16.11
C ALA A 186 -9.04 -46.07 16.36
N MET A 187 -8.56 -45.09 17.10
CA MET A 187 -7.16 -44.98 17.55
C MET A 187 -6.88 -45.75 18.86
N GLY A 188 -7.89 -46.31 19.50
CA GLY A 188 -7.77 -46.95 20.83
C GLY A 188 -7.74 -45.96 21.99
N LEU A 189 -8.15 -44.72 21.78
CA LEU A 189 -8.26 -43.69 22.80
C LEU A 189 -9.67 -43.66 23.43
N LYS A 190 -9.78 -43.16 24.65
CA LYS A 190 -11.07 -42.94 25.28
C LYS A 190 -11.84 -41.81 24.61
N GLU A 191 -13.16 -41.89 24.60
CA GLU A 191 -14.00 -40.78 24.18
C GLU A 191 -13.80 -39.56 25.07
N THR A 192 -13.85 -38.36 24.47
CA THR A 192 -13.83 -37.13 25.25
C THR A 192 -15.21 -36.87 25.89
N THR A 193 -15.19 -36.49 27.15
CA THR A 193 -16.39 -36.10 27.92
C THR A 193 -16.62 -34.58 27.94
N THR A 194 -15.70 -33.80 27.38
CA THR A 194 -15.72 -32.34 27.36
C THR A 194 -17.03 -31.83 26.72
N ASP A 195 -17.64 -30.84 27.36
CA ASP A 195 -18.78 -30.13 26.79
C ASP A 195 -18.32 -29.05 25.82
N PHE A 196 -18.44 -29.31 24.55
CA PHE A 196 -17.99 -28.41 23.46
C PHE A 196 -18.82 -27.13 23.38
N ASN A 197 -20.04 -27.10 23.86
CA ASN A 197 -20.86 -25.88 23.86
C ASN A 197 -20.34 -24.79 24.79
N ASN A 198 -19.54 -25.17 25.80
CA ASN A 198 -18.92 -24.23 26.72
C ASN A 198 -17.44 -23.99 26.46
N ASP A 199 -16.87 -24.63 25.42
CA ASP A 199 -15.46 -24.48 25.09
C ASP A 199 -15.26 -23.41 24.00
N LEU A 200 -14.58 -22.33 24.39
CA LEU A 200 -14.23 -21.21 23.51
C LEU A 200 -12.82 -21.33 22.92
N ASN A 201 -12.17 -22.47 23.09
CA ASN A 201 -10.80 -22.70 22.62
C ASN A 201 -10.72 -23.35 21.25
N PHE A 202 -11.86 -23.66 20.63
CA PHE A 202 -11.87 -24.12 19.24
C PHE A 202 -11.39 -23.05 18.28
N GLY A 203 -10.61 -23.45 17.26
CA GLY A 203 -10.29 -22.61 16.12
C GLY A 203 -11.43 -22.65 15.09
N TYR A 204 -11.89 -21.49 14.67
CA TYR A 204 -12.87 -21.28 13.59
C TYR A 204 -12.12 -20.57 12.46
N TRP A 205 -11.54 -21.36 11.53
CA TRP A 205 -10.51 -20.85 10.64
C TRP A 205 -10.86 -21.01 9.17
N ALA A 206 -10.25 -20.15 8.34
CA ALA A 206 -10.17 -20.20 6.89
C ALA A 206 -11.48 -20.64 6.20
N PRO A 207 -12.56 -19.88 6.28
CA PRO A 207 -13.77 -20.15 5.54
C PRO A 207 -13.53 -19.97 4.03
N CYS A 208 -14.16 -20.78 3.19
CA CYS A 208 -14.19 -20.62 1.75
C CYS A 208 -15.63 -20.59 1.26
N ALA A 209 -16.15 -19.41 0.99
CA ALA A 209 -17.52 -19.22 0.51
C ALA A 209 -17.56 -19.00 -0.99
N ARG A 210 -18.47 -19.69 -1.69
CA ARG A 210 -18.68 -19.56 -3.14
C ARG A 210 -20.16 -19.65 -3.49
N LYS A 211 -20.57 -18.91 -4.51
CA LYS A 211 -21.85 -19.10 -5.19
C LYS A 211 -21.79 -20.39 -5.98
N VAL A 212 -22.73 -21.31 -5.74
CA VAL A 212 -22.86 -22.57 -6.47
C VAL A 212 -23.73 -22.39 -7.70
N ARG A 213 -24.87 -21.76 -7.51
CA ARG A 213 -25.88 -21.38 -8.51
C ARG A 213 -26.83 -20.37 -7.88
N ASP A 214 -27.76 -19.89 -8.64
CA ASP A 214 -28.79 -18.99 -8.13
C ASP A 214 -29.53 -19.62 -6.95
N GLY A 215 -29.61 -18.87 -5.87
CA GLY A 215 -30.24 -19.28 -4.60
C GLY A 215 -29.50 -20.40 -3.86
N LEU A 216 -28.22 -20.66 -4.16
CA LEU A 216 -27.40 -21.60 -3.38
C LEU A 216 -25.95 -21.12 -3.27
N TYR A 217 -25.52 -20.91 -2.05
CA TYR A 217 -24.15 -20.57 -1.65
C TYR A 217 -23.61 -21.66 -0.72
N ARG A 218 -22.33 -21.98 -0.85
CA ARG A 218 -21.62 -22.94 0.01
C ARG A 218 -20.44 -22.25 0.67
N MET A 219 -20.27 -22.55 1.96
CA MET A 219 -19.07 -22.17 2.73
C MET A 219 -18.47 -23.43 3.35
N TYR A 220 -17.29 -23.80 2.91
CA TYR A 220 -16.46 -24.78 3.59
C TYR A 220 -15.68 -24.05 4.67
N TYR A 221 -15.64 -24.61 5.87
CA TYR A 221 -15.06 -23.99 7.04
C TYR A 221 -14.24 -24.97 7.85
N CYS A 222 -13.32 -24.48 8.67
CA CYS A 222 -12.48 -25.32 9.51
C CYS A 222 -12.85 -25.20 10.99
N ILE A 223 -12.94 -26.34 11.67
CA ILE A 223 -12.94 -26.43 13.13
C ILE A 223 -11.68 -27.15 13.57
N VAL A 224 -10.85 -26.46 14.34
CA VAL A 224 -9.65 -27.02 14.94
C VAL A 224 -9.90 -27.32 16.40
N CYS A 225 -9.61 -28.54 16.81
CA CYS A 225 -9.88 -29.09 18.15
C CYS A 225 -8.60 -29.20 18.98
N PRO A 226 -8.04 -28.10 19.52
CA PRO A 226 -6.79 -28.13 20.26
C PRO A 226 -6.92 -28.89 21.58
N GLY A 227 -5.94 -29.74 21.91
CA GLY A 227 -5.85 -30.45 23.18
C GLY A 227 -6.83 -31.61 23.38
N TYR A 228 -7.74 -31.87 22.44
CA TYR A 228 -8.77 -32.90 22.63
C TYR A 228 -8.34 -34.33 22.33
N LEU A 229 -7.20 -34.51 21.71
CA LEU A 229 -6.60 -35.84 21.53
C LEU A 229 -5.63 -36.19 22.63
N ASP A 230 -4.99 -35.20 23.22
CA ASP A 230 -4.21 -35.28 24.43
C ASP A 230 -4.66 -34.18 25.39
N PRO A 231 -5.44 -34.50 26.45
CA PRO A 231 -6.05 -33.52 27.33
C PRO A 231 -5.03 -32.68 28.13
N ASP A 232 -3.77 -33.12 28.19
CA ASP A 232 -2.71 -32.43 28.93
C ASP A 232 -1.95 -31.43 28.04
N LYS A 233 -2.29 -31.31 26.76
CA LYS A 233 -1.59 -30.47 25.78
C LYS A 233 -2.52 -29.50 25.05
N THR A 234 -1.99 -28.32 24.82
CA THR A 234 -2.70 -27.18 24.22
C THR A 234 -2.09 -26.77 22.87
N SER A 235 -1.43 -27.71 22.16
CA SER A 235 -0.76 -27.38 20.89
C SER A 235 -1.75 -27.34 19.72
N TRP A 236 -1.41 -26.58 18.69
CA TRP A 236 -2.20 -26.42 17.47
C TRP A 236 -2.03 -27.58 16.45
N GLY A 237 -1.37 -28.63 16.84
CA GLY A 237 -1.08 -29.79 15.98
C GLY A 237 -2.15 -30.88 15.96
N GLU A 238 -3.37 -30.56 16.41
CA GLU A 238 -4.40 -31.57 16.66
C GLU A 238 -5.35 -31.80 15.50
N ARG A 239 -6.44 -32.52 15.83
CA ARG A 239 -7.47 -32.85 14.85
C ARG A 239 -8.18 -31.60 14.34
N ALA A 240 -8.20 -31.47 13.03
CA ALA A 240 -9.00 -30.48 12.36
C ALA A 240 -10.10 -31.15 11.51
N PHE A 241 -11.16 -30.43 11.30
CA PHE A 241 -12.27 -30.83 10.46
C PHE A 241 -12.64 -29.72 9.50
N ILE A 242 -12.87 -30.09 8.24
CA ILE A 242 -13.62 -29.23 7.32
C ILE A 242 -15.07 -29.63 7.37
N GLY A 243 -15.94 -28.68 7.64
CA GLY A 243 -17.39 -28.77 7.57
C GLY A 243 -17.94 -27.98 6.39
N LEU A 244 -19.24 -28.07 6.19
CA LEU A 244 -19.98 -27.35 5.16
C LEU A 244 -21.15 -26.60 5.75
N MET A 245 -21.32 -25.35 5.39
CA MET A 245 -22.55 -24.58 5.54
C MET A 245 -23.14 -24.27 4.15
N GLU A 246 -24.45 -24.18 4.07
CA GLU A 246 -25.16 -23.70 2.90
C GLU A 246 -26.10 -22.55 3.27
N SER A 247 -26.26 -21.60 2.33
CA SER A 247 -27.24 -20.52 2.44
C SER A 247 -27.98 -20.33 1.12
N THR A 248 -29.21 -19.88 1.21
CA THR A 248 -29.99 -19.41 0.06
C THR A 248 -29.87 -17.91 -0.16
N ASP A 249 -29.33 -17.18 0.82
CA ASP A 249 -29.24 -15.73 0.79
C ASP A 249 -28.14 -15.27 1.75
N PRO A 250 -26.97 -14.86 1.25
CA PRO A 250 -25.85 -14.45 2.10
C PRO A 250 -26.08 -13.10 2.81
N SER A 251 -27.10 -12.33 2.42
CA SER A 251 -27.45 -11.06 3.05
C SER A 251 -28.10 -11.27 4.42
N ASP A 252 -28.68 -12.43 4.65
CA ASP A 252 -29.24 -12.86 5.93
C ASP A 252 -28.34 -13.95 6.53
N LEU A 253 -27.50 -13.58 7.48
CA LEU A 253 -26.54 -14.50 8.10
C LEU A 253 -27.22 -15.66 8.86
N THR A 254 -28.50 -15.54 9.23
CA THR A 254 -29.25 -16.60 9.89
C THR A 254 -29.64 -17.74 8.95
N LYS A 255 -29.52 -17.53 7.63
CA LYS A 255 -29.79 -18.55 6.62
C LYS A 255 -28.60 -19.47 6.32
N TRP A 256 -27.45 -19.22 6.95
CA TRP A 256 -26.33 -20.14 6.89
C TRP A 256 -26.60 -21.35 7.80
N GLU A 257 -26.86 -22.50 7.20
CA GLU A 257 -27.15 -23.75 7.88
C GLU A 257 -25.97 -24.73 7.80
N ASP A 258 -25.56 -25.28 8.93
CA ASP A 258 -24.56 -26.33 8.98
C ASP A 258 -25.07 -27.63 8.31
N LYS A 259 -24.32 -28.14 7.37
CA LYS A 259 -24.58 -29.40 6.65
C LYS A 259 -23.63 -30.51 7.10
N GLY A 260 -22.80 -30.25 8.10
CA GLY A 260 -21.98 -31.23 8.79
C GLY A 260 -20.63 -31.55 8.13
N TYR A 261 -20.05 -32.63 8.55
CA TYR A 261 -18.72 -33.11 8.23
C TYR A 261 -18.45 -33.28 6.72
N VAL A 262 -17.25 -32.91 6.30
CA VAL A 262 -16.73 -33.12 4.93
C VAL A 262 -15.45 -33.96 4.94
N VAL A 263 -14.39 -33.51 5.62
CA VAL A 263 -13.10 -34.21 5.67
C VAL A 263 -12.34 -33.89 6.96
N THR A 264 -11.43 -34.77 7.35
CA THR A 264 -10.51 -34.58 8.47
C THR A 264 -9.07 -34.90 8.08
N ASN A 265 -8.11 -34.63 8.98
CA ASN A 265 -6.69 -34.94 8.78
C ASN A 265 -6.48 -36.43 8.47
N TYR A 266 -5.69 -36.69 7.45
CA TYR A 266 -5.24 -38.03 7.12
C TYR A 266 -3.81 -38.28 7.57
N SER A 267 -3.50 -39.50 8.05
CA SER A 267 -2.15 -39.87 8.52
C SER A 267 -1.14 -39.95 7.37
N ASP A 268 0.04 -39.38 7.55
CA ASP A 268 1.13 -39.46 6.56
C ASP A 268 2.08 -40.64 6.84
N LYS A 269 1.85 -41.74 6.17
CA LYS A 269 2.69 -42.95 6.29
C LYS A 269 3.93 -42.94 5.41
N GLU A 270 4.04 -42.01 4.45
CA GLU A 270 5.26 -41.85 3.64
C GLU A 270 6.43 -41.34 4.46
N LEU A 271 6.14 -40.63 5.55
CA LEU A 271 7.13 -40.14 6.51
C LEU A 271 7.14 -40.99 7.79
N SER A 272 7.18 -42.31 7.63
CA SER A 272 7.06 -43.28 8.74
C SER A 272 8.10 -43.12 9.86
N SER A 273 9.23 -42.47 9.59
CA SER A 273 10.26 -42.18 10.62
C SER A 273 9.80 -41.14 11.64
N ILE A 274 8.82 -40.33 11.31
CA ILE A 274 8.21 -39.30 12.17
C ILE A 274 6.75 -39.61 12.50
N TYR A 275 6.19 -40.67 11.92
CA TYR A 275 4.88 -41.16 12.26
C TYR A 275 4.93 -41.87 13.61
N VAL A 276 4.18 -41.34 14.56
CA VAL A 276 4.20 -41.79 15.94
C VAL A 276 2.90 -42.43 16.33
N LYS A 277 2.88 -43.09 17.45
CA LYS A 277 1.69 -43.72 18.01
C LYS A 277 0.52 -42.76 18.18
N PRO A 278 -0.74 -43.22 18.06
CA PRO A 278 -1.90 -42.40 18.24
C PRO A 278 -2.03 -41.70 19.62
N ASP A 279 -1.41 -42.23 20.64
CA ASP A 279 -1.38 -41.67 21.98
C ASP A 279 -0.34 -40.52 22.15
N ALA A 280 0.55 -40.36 21.17
CA ALA A 280 1.51 -39.25 21.12
C ALA A 280 1.13 -38.30 19.95
N TRP A 281 -0.07 -37.80 19.95
CA TRP A 281 -0.70 -37.08 18.83
C TRP A 281 0.08 -35.89 18.32
N GLU A 282 0.69 -35.08 19.16
CA GLU A 282 1.50 -33.95 18.72
C GLU A 282 2.71 -34.34 17.89
N SER A 283 3.19 -35.56 18.08
CA SER A 283 4.27 -36.13 17.30
C SER A 283 3.75 -36.86 16.06
N CYS A 284 2.43 -37.06 15.93
CA CYS A 284 1.82 -37.62 14.76
C CYS A 284 1.91 -36.64 13.60
N TYR A 285 2.10 -37.17 12.42
CA TYR A 285 2.16 -36.39 11.20
C TYR A 285 0.94 -36.67 10.32
N TYR A 286 0.37 -35.57 9.82
CA TYR A 286 -0.73 -35.67 8.88
C TYR A 286 -0.19 -35.57 7.46
N LYS A 287 -0.64 -36.43 6.59
CA LYS A 287 -0.35 -36.30 5.17
C LYS A 287 -1.03 -35.06 4.60
N TYR A 288 -2.27 -34.84 5.01
CA TYR A 288 -3.05 -33.64 4.69
C TYR A 288 -3.70 -33.12 5.97
N ASN A 289 -3.45 -31.86 6.28
CA ASN A 289 -4.15 -31.20 7.38
C ASN A 289 -5.49 -30.69 6.86
N ALA A 290 -6.60 -30.97 7.55
CA ALA A 290 -7.94 -30.59 7.11
C ALA A 290 -8.28 -29.16 7.51
N ILE A 291 -7.47 -28.20 7.03
CA ILE A 291 -7.70 -26.76 7.13
C ILE A 291 -7.45 -26.10 5.78
N ASP A 292 -7.77 -24.83 5.67
CA ASP A 292 -7.57 -23.98 4.50
C ASP A 292 -8.24 -24.56 3.23
N PRO A 293 -9.57 -24.77 3.23
CA PRO A 293 -10.26 -25.27 2.05
C PRO A 293 -10.36 -24.21 0.95
N SER A 294 -10.14 -24.62 -0.30
CA SER A 294 -10.48 -23.84 -1.48
C SER A 294 -11.42 -24.67 -2.38
N TYR A 295 -12.61 -24.15 -2.58
CA TYR A 295 -13.67 -24.82 -3.34
C TYR A 295 -13.85 -24.19 -4.71
N ILE A 296 -13.95 -25.04 -5.74
CA ILE A 296 -14.14 -24.60 -7.11
C ILE A 296 -15.14 -25.49 -7.85
N ILE A 297 -15.91 -24.88 -8.76
CA ILE A 297 -16.71 -25.56 -9.76
C ILE A 297 -15.96 -25.42 -11.09
N THR A 298 -15.61 -26.55 -11.69
CA THR A 298 -14.90 -26.57 -12.96
C THR A 298 -15.80 -26.15 -14.11
N PRO A 299 -15.26 -25.74 -15.26
CA PRO A 299 -16.08 -25.49 -16.47
C PRO A 299 -16.89 -26.70 -16.97
N LYS A 300 -16.55 -27.90 -16.51
CA LYS A 300 -17.30 -29.16 -16.81
C LYS A 300 -18.42 -29.42 -15.80
N GLY A 301 -18.60 -28.55 -14.81
CA GLY A 301 -19.58 -28.72 -13.73
C GLY A 301 -19.16 -29.72 -12.64
N GLU A 302 -17.88 -30.11 -12.60
CA GLU A 302 -17.34 -30.90 -11.50
C GLU A 302 -17.04 -30.01 -10.32
N HIS A 303 -17.32 -30.46 -9.10
CA HIS A 303 -17.03 -29.75 -7.88
C HIS A 303 -15.81 -30.35 -7.19
N TRP A 304 -14.88 -29.50 -6.79
CA TRP A 304 -13.63 -29.92 -6.18
C TRP A 304 -13.31 -29.06 -4.95
N LEU A 305 -12.61 -29.69 -4.00
CA LEU A 305 -12.04 -29.06 -2.83
C LEU A 305 -10.54 -29.33 -2.82
N ILE A 306 -9.73 -28.27 -2.75
CA ILE A 306 -8.30 -28.35 -2.45
C ILE A 306 -8.11 -27.89 -1.02
N TYR A 307 -7.36 -28.64 -0.21
CA TYR A 307 -7.15 -28.31 1.18
C TYR A 307 -5.77 -28.77 1.66
N GLY A 308 -5.28 -28.20 2.74
CA GLY A 308 -4.04 -28.58 3.39
C GLY A 308 -3.28 -27.37 3.92
N SER A 309 -2.50 -27.60 4.95
CA SER A 309 -1.69 -26.57 5.61
C SER A 309 -0.55 -27.25 6.34
N TRP A 310 0.66 -26.76 6.15
CA TRP A 310 1.92 -27.14 6.79
C TRP A 310 2.33 -28.63 6.68
N HIS A 311 1.41 -29.54 6.68
CA HIS A 311 1.65 -30.98 6.74
C HIS A 311 1.54 -31.62 5.35
N SER A 312 2.64 -32.11 4.80
CA SER A 312 2.71 -32.85 3.52
C SER A 312 2.19 -32.17 2.26
N GLY A 313 1.75 -30.92 2.35
CA GLY A 313 1.20 -30.15 1.22
C GLY A 313 -0.31 -30.23 1.07
N PHE A 314 -0.82 -30.13 -0.16
CA PHE A 314 -2.25 -30.00 -0.45
C PHE A 314 -2.81 -31.21 -1.18
N ALA A 315 -4.06 -31.55 -0.86
CA ALA A 315 -4.82 -32.58 -1.52
C ALA A 315 -6.04 -32.02 -2.28
N ALA A 316 -6.32 -32.55 -3.44
CA ALA A 316 -7.55 -32.31 -4.20
C ALA A 316 -8.51 -33.51 -4.03
N VAL A 317 -9.74 -33.22 -3.61
CA VAL A 317 -10.79 -34.19 -3.44
C VAL A 317 -12.06 -33.78 -4.22
N GLN A 318 -12.70 -34.73 -4.88
CA GLN A 318 -13.90 -34.45 -5.64
C GLN A 318 -15.13 -34.42 -4.71
N ILE A 319 -16.00 -33.45 -4.95
CA ILE A 319 -17.20 -33.16 -4.17
C ILE A 319 -18.43 -33.51 -5.00
N ASP A 320 -19.39 -34.17 -4.38
CA ASP A 320 -20.70 -34.38 -4.96
C ASP A 320 -21.48 -33.06 -5.10
N PRO A 321 -21.82 -32.64 -6.30
CA PRO A 321 -22.56 -31.40 -6.53
C PRO A 321 -23.88 -31.31 -5.77
N ALA A 322 -24.57 -32.44 -5.54
CA ALA A 322 -25.86 -32.46 -4.88
C ALA A 322 -25.74 -32.22 -3.36
N THR A 323 -24.76 -32.83 -2.73
CA THR A 323 -24.65 -32.84 -1.25
C THR A 323 -23.56 -31.92 -0.70
N GLY A 324 -22.58 -31.48 -1.55
CA GLY A 324 -21.42 -30.74 -1.09
C GLY A 324 -20.42 -31.55 -0.25
N LYS A 325 -20.57 -32.90 -0.24
CA LYS A 325 -19.71 -33.83 0.50
C LYS A 325 -18.71 -34.51 -0.45
N THR A 326 -17.69 -35.14 0.10
CA THR A 326 -16.78 -35.99 -0.72
C THR A 326 -17.52 -37.11 -1.41
N ILE A 327 -17.24 -37.36 -2.68
CA ILE A 327 -17.82 -38.49 -3.44
C ILE A 327 -17.34 -39.82 -2.84
N ALA A 328 -16.04 -39.91 -2.53
CA ALA A 328 -15.46 -41.08 -1.90
C ALA A 328 -15.87 -41.15 -0.43
N THR A 329 -16.37 -42.32 -0.01
CA THR A 329 -16.62 -42.56 1.43
C THR A 329 -15.29 -42.64 2.18
N GLN A 330 -15.11 -41.76 3.15
CA GLN A 330 -13.93 -41.77 3.98
C GLN A 330 -13.99 -42.83 5.06
N GLY A 331 -12.96 -43.67 5.10
CA GLY A 331 -12.77 -44.65 6.17
C GLY A 331 -11.98 -44.08 7.33
N ASN A 332 -11.37 -44.98 8.12
CA ASN A 332 -10.50 -44.60 9.21
C ASN A 332 -9.29 -43.78 8.69
N PRO A 333 -9.03 -42.56 9.21
CA PRO A 333 -7.94 -41.73 8.77
C PRO A 333 -6.54 -42.32 9.03
N TRP A 334 -6.44 -43.37 9.83
CA TRP A 334 -5.20 -44.13 10.04
C TRP A 334 -5.04 -45.32 9.07
N GLY A 335 -6.07 -45.66 8.32
CA GLY A 335 -6.05 -46.81 7.40
C GLY A 335 -5.37 -46.45 6.09
N ALA A 336 -4.29 -47.15 5.72
CA ALA A 336 -3.58 -46.92 4.47
C ALA A 336 -4.47 -47.11 3.23
N GLU A 337 -5.42 -48.01 3.33
CA GLU A 337 -6.43 -48.37 2.31
C GLU A 337 -7.37 -47.20 1.99
N ASN A 338 -7.47 -46.23 2.86
CA ASN A 338 -8.40 -45.11 2.73
C ASN A 338 -7.74 -43.85 2.16
N GLU A 339 -6.45 -43.84 1.88
CA GLU A 339 -5.71 -42.63 1.47
C GLU A 339 -6.38 -41.93 0.30
N ALA A 340 -6.77 -42.63 -0.74
CA ALA A 340 -7.38 -42.05 -1.93
C ALA A 340 -8.71 -41.30 -1.63
N ALA A 341 -9.42 -41.67 -0.56
CA ALA A 341 -10.65 -40.99 -0.15
C ALA A 341 -10.42 -39.64 0.49
N TYR A 342 -9.19 -39.37 0.92
CA TYR A 342 -8.74 -38.10 1.46
C TYR A 342 -8.11 -37.17 0.41
N GLY A 343 -8.03 -37.61 -0.82
CA GLY A 343 -7.63 -36.82 -1.98
C GLY A 343 -6.28 -37.19 -2.58
N LYS A 344 -6.00 -36.61 -3.72
CA LYS A 344 -4.74 -36.73 -4.46
C LYS A 344 -3.86 -35.52 -4.17
N ARG A 345 -2.59 -35.79 -3.84
CA ARG A 345 -1.63 -34.69 -3.63
C ARG A 345 -1.45 -33.87 -4.91
N VAL A 346 -1.65 -32.58 -4.82
CA VAL A 346 -1.45 -31.62 -5.93
C VAL A 346 -0.27 -30.70 -5.72
N TYR A 347 0.18 -30.59 -4.47
CA TYR A 347 1.32 -29.73 -4.11
C TYR A 347 2.03 -30.26 -2.87
N THR A 348 3.35 -30.14 -2.88
CA THR A 348 4.22 -30.22 -1.69
C THR A 348 5.46 -29.36 -1.88
N ARG A 349 5.81 -28.53 -0.90
CA ARG A 349 7.02 -27.71 -0.97
C ARG A 349 8.28 -28.54 -0.79
N LEU A 350 8.30 -29.40 0.23
CA LEU A 350 9.46 -30.19 0.62
C LEU A 350 9.07 -31.65 0.82
N LYS A 351 9.41 -32.50 -0.11
CA LYS A 351 9.02 -33.93 -0.14
C LYS A 351 9.32 -34.68 1.16
N SER A 352 10.47 -34.41 1.77
CA SER A 352 10.97 -35.15 2.94
C SER A 352 10.76 -34.39 4.24
N SER A 353 10.08 -33.26 4.23
CA SER A 353 9.89 -32.44 5.42
C SER A 353 8.49 -32.64 6.01
N ARG A 354 8.44 -32.77 7.33
CA ARG A 354 7.20 -32.69 8.09
C ARG A 354 6.55 -31.32 7.98
N TRP A 355 7.37 -30.30 8.11
CA TRP A 355 6.93 -28.91 8.04
C TRP A 355 7.17 -28.35 6.65
N GLN A 356 6.09 -28.10 5.93
CA GLN A 356 6.16 -27.60 4.57
C GLN A 356 6.47 -26.11 4.49
N GLY A 357 6.13 -25.34 5.53
CA GLY A 357 6.21 -23.87 5.47
C GLY A 357 5.36 -23.31 4.35
N SER A 358 4.18 -23.91 4.11
CA SER A 358 3.21 -23.48 3.12
C SER A 358 1.81 -23.90 3.52
N GLU A 359 0.83 -23.03 3.21
CA GLU A 359 -0.58 -23.20 3.55
C GLU A 359 -1.47 -22.41 2.59
N ALA A 360 -2.77 -22.31 2.91
CA ALA A 360 -3.72 -21.45 2.22
C ALA A 360 -3.82 -21.68 0.71
N PRO A 361 -4.17 -22.88 0.23
CA PRO A 361 -4.45 -23.06 -1.18
C PRO A 361 -5.67 -22.22 -1.58
N GLU A 362 -5.54 -21.44 -2.65
CA GLU A 362 -6.66 -20.78 -3.31
C GLU A 362 -6.62 -21.10 -4.79
N VAL A 363 -7.69 -21.73 -5.30
CA VAL A 363 -7.75 -22.19 -6.69
C VAL A 363 -8.80 -21.43 -7.48
N ILE A 364 -8.39 -20.96 -8.65
CA ILE A 364 -9.28 -20.35 -9.65
C ILE A 364 -9.07 -21.01 -11.01
N TYR A 365 -10.02 -20.79 -11.92
CA TYR A 365 -9.88 -21.19 -13.32
C TYR A 365 -9.93 -19.95 -14.23
N ARG A 366 -8.99 -19.86 -15.18
CA ARG A 366 -8.97 -18.83 -16.21
C ARG A 366 -8.29 -19.33 -17.47
N ASN A 367 -8.91 -19.11 -18.62
CA ASN A 367 -8.34 -19.36 -19.95
C ASN A 367 -7.66 -20.74 -20.13
N GLY A 368 -8.32 -21.81 -19.65
CA GLY A 368 -7.84 -23.18 -19.82
C GLY A 368 -6.86 -23.66 -18.77
N TYR A 369 -6.60 -22.86 -17.72
CA TYR A 369 -5.73 -23.23 -16.61
C TYR A 369 -6.41 -23.07 -15.26
N TYR A 370 -6.11 -23.97 -14.36
CA TYR A 370 -6.32 -23.83 -12.92
C TYR A 370 -5.07 -23.20 -12.33
N TYR A 371 -5.23 -22.08 -11.63
CA TYR A 371 -4.18 -21.40 -10.89
C TYR A 371 -4.35 -21.74 -9.43
N LEU A 372 -3.28 -22.21 -8.80
CA LEU A 372 -3.22 -22.50 -7.38
C LEU A 372 -2.29 -21.49 -6.73
N PHE A 373 -2.89 -20.55 -6.02
CA PHE A 373 -2.17 -19.63 -5.14
C PHE A 373 -1.93 -20.30 -3.80
N MET A 374 -0.86 -19.95 -3.13
CA MET A 374 -0.50 -20.50 -1.83
C MET A 374 0.35 -19.56 -1.02
N ALA A 375 0.19 -19.60 0.28
CA ALA A 375 1.06 -18.89 1.20
C ALA A 375 2.33 -19.70 1.49
N TYR A 376 3.44 -18.99 1.58
CA TYR A 376 4.74 -19.52 2.00
C TYR A 376 5.13 -18.91 3.33
N ASP A 377 5.80 -19.74 4.15
CA ASP A 377 6.33 -19.41 5.47
C ASP A 377 5.22 -19.19 6.52
N GLY A 378 5.50 -18.52 7.61
CA GLY A 378 4.49 -18.25 8.64
C GLY A 378 3.82 -16.90 8.47
N LEU A 379 2.63 -16.73 9.04
CA LEU A 379 1.83 -15.49 8.98
C LEU A 379 2.48 -14.27 9.65
N ASP A 380 3.74 -14.38 9.98
CA ASP A 380 4.60 -13.34 10.50
C ASP A 380 5.24 -12.51 9.36
N VAL A 381 6.39 -11.89 9.61
CA VAL A 381 7.10 -11.07 8.60
C VAL A 381 7.32 -11.81 7.28
N PRO A 382 7.78 -13.08 7.27
CA PRO A 382 8.12 -13.76 6.01
C PRO A 382 6.94 -14.11 5.11
N TYR A 383 5.70 -14.00 5.56
CA TYR A 383 4.51 -14.47 4.84
C TYR A 383 4.39 -13.85 3.45
N ASN A 384 4.32 -14.70 2.43
CA ASN A 384 4.33 -14.30 1.03
C ASN A 384 3.48 -15.26 0.18
N THR A 385 2.96 -14.79 -0.96
CA THR A 385 2.11 -15.58 -1.84
C THR A 385 2.87 -16.02 -3.09
N ARG A 386 2.65 -17.28 -3.48
CA ARG A 386 3.15 -17.90 -4.71
C ARG A 386 2.00 -18.37 -5.55
N VAL A 387 2.25 -18.63 -6.84
CA VAL A 387 1.26 -19.18 -7.75
C VAL A 387 1.88 -20.21 -8.69
N VAL A 388 1.14 -21.28 -8.94
CA VAL A 388 1.44 -22.32 -9.93
C VAL A 388 0.19 -22.62 -10.75
N ARG A 389 0.31 -23.28 -11.88
CA ARG A 389 -0.86 -23.57 -12.71
C ARG A 389 -0.85 -24.98 -13.30
N SER A 390 -2.05 -25.49 -13.62
CA SER A 390 -2.28 -26.78 -14.26
C SER A 390 -3.41 -26.71 -15.28
N LYS A 391 -3.41 -27.62 -16.25
CA LYS A 391 -4.57 -27.84 -17.14
C LYS A 391 -5.64 -28.69 -16.48
N ASN A 392 -5.32 -29.41 -15.42
CA ASN A 392 -6.21 -30.28 -14.68
C ASN A 392 -6.31 -29.83 -13.23
N ILE A 393 -7.52 -29.87 -12.67
CA ILE A 393 -7.77 -29.46 -11.28
C ILE A 393 -6.99 -30.31 -10.27
N ASP A 394 -6.80 -31.56 -10.54
CA ASP A 394 -6.07 -32.56 -9.74
C ASP A 394 -4.58 -32.70 -10.13
N GLY A 395 -4.05 -31.71 -10.86
CA GLY A 395 -2.64 -31.59 -11.25
C GLY A 395 -2.21 -32.51 -12.44
N PRO A 396 -0.90 -32.55 -12.72
CA PRO A 396 0.18 -31.87 -12.00
C PRO A 396 0.15 -30.34 -12.22
N TYR A 397 0.54 -29.63 -11.17
CA TYR A 397 0.71 -28.18 -11.21
C TYR A 397 2.18 -27.83 -11.44
N TYR A 398 2.41 -26.75 -12.19
CA TYR A 398 3.74 -26.32 -12.61
C TYR A 398 4.01 -24.86 -12.25
N THR A 399 5.26 -24.59 -11.87
CA THR A 399 5.78 -23.21 -11.79
C THR A 399 5.91 -22.61 -13.19
N ARG A 400 6.16 -21.32 -13.30
CA ARG A 400 6.44 -20.65 -14.59
C ARG A 400 7.68 -21.22 -15.28
N ALA A 401 8.64 -21.73 -14.51
CA ALA A 401 9.82 -22.45 -15.04
C ALA A 401 9.57 -23.91 -15.42
N GLY A 402 8.33 -24.42 -15.29
CA GLY A 402 7.97 -25.78 -15.64
C GLY A 402 8.33 -26.82 -14.58
N VAL A 403 8.59 -26.44 -13.34
CA VAL A 403 8.84 -27.38 -12.24
C VAL A 403 7.52 -27.96 -11.75
N ASP A 404 7.42 -29.29 -11.70
CA ASP A 404 6.29 -30.02 -11.14
C ASP A 404 6.32 -29.91 -9.60
N VAL A 405 5.29 -29.30 -9.02
CA VAL A 405 5.19 -29.05 -7.59
C VAL A 405 4.49 -30.17 -6.82
N THR A 406 4.04 -31.23 -7.47
CA THR A 406 3.35 -32.36 -6.81
C THR A 406 4.30 -33.22 -5.98
N THR A 407 5.59 -33.18 -6.28
CA THR A 407 6.61 -34.00 -5.61
C THR A 407 7.63 -33.22 -4.80
N ASN A 408 8.02 -32.02 -5.27
CA ASN A 408 8.96 -31.14 -4.59
C ASN A 408 8.93 -29.75 -5.24
N GLY A 409 8.06 -28.89 -4.75
CA GLY A 409 7.86 -27.55 -5.30
C GLY A 409 8.98 -26.56 -4.98
N GLY A 410 9.70 -26.79 -3.90
CA GLY A 410 10.78 -25.90 -3.46
C GLY A 410 10.29 -24.46 -3.27
N ASP A 411 11.07 -23.50 -3.75
CA ASP A 411 10.66 -22.09 -3.84
C ASP A 411 9.93 -21.85 -5.18
N ALA A 412 8.62 -22.13 -5.19
CA ALA A 412 7.80 -21.94 -6.38
C ALA A 412 7.75 -20.46 -6.79
N TYR A 413 7.81 -20.22 -8.11
CA TYR A 413 7.71 -18.88 -8.70
C TYR A 413 6.63 -18.87 -9.78
N PRO A 414 5.98 -17.72 -10.05
CA PRO A 414 6.32 -16.39 -9.56
C PRO A 414 5.86 -16.11 -8.11
N ILE A 415 6.51 -15.10 -7.52
CA ILE A 415 6.03 -14.45 -6.30
C ILE A 415 4.87 -13.55 -6.67
N VAL A 416 3.80 -13.61 -5.92
CA VAL A 416 2.61 -12.75 -6.11
C VAL A 416 2.64 -11.56 -5.18
N THR A 417 2.91 -11.81 -3.90
CA THR A 417 3.12 -10.80 -2.87
C THR A 417 4.33 -11.17 -2.01
N HIS A 418 4.94 -10.17 -1.40
CA HIS A 418 6.07 -10.33 -0.47
C HIS A 418 6.04 -9.14 0.50
N PRO A 419 6.55 -9.24 1.72
CA PRO A 419 6.76 -8.07 2.59
C PRO A 419 7.53 -6.97 1.87
N TYR A 420 7.01 -5.73 1.93
CA TYR A 420 7.54 -4.63 1.13
C TYR A 420 7.38 -3.27 1.82
N LYS A 421 8.13 -2.28 1.30
CA LYS A 421 8.09 -0.90 1.74
C LYS A 421 8.39 0.03 0.59
N PHE A 422 7.54 1.02 0.37
CA PHE A 422 7.79 2.14 -0.51
C PHE A 422 8.38 3.32 0.26
N GLY A 423 9.46 3.90 -0.26
CA GLY A 423 10.11 5.08 0.31
C GLY A 423 10.43 4.95 1.80
N THR A 424 10.14 6.00 2.55
CA THR A 424 10.35 6.07 4.00
C THR A 424 9.15 5.60 4.82
N ASN A 425 8.09 5.09 4.20
CA ASN A 425 6.88 4.64 4.87
C ASN A 425 7.10 3.39 5.73
N HIS A 426 6.05 3.00 6.47
CA HIS A 426 6.12 1.85 7.40
C HIS A 426 6.30 0.50 6.69
N GLY A 427 5.79 0.36 5.45
CA GLY A 427 5.71 -0.91 4.75
C GLY A 427 4.64 -1.86 5.32
N TRP A 428 4.52 -3.03 4.69
CA TRP A 428 3.56 -4.06 5.04
C TRP A 428 4.21 -5.42 5.13
N VAL A 429 3.83 -6.20 6.13
CA VAL A 429 4.27 -7.58 6.35
C VAL A 429 3.09 -8.50 6.56
N GLY A 430 3.32 -9.81 6.56
CA GLY A 430 2.26 -10.80 6.75
C GLY A 430 1.28 -10.88 5.58
N ILE A 431 1.72 -10.56 4.35
CA ILE A 431 0.86 -10.39 3.17
C ILE A 431 0.69 -11.72 2.45
N SER A 432 -0.25 -12.52 2.90
CA SER A 432 -0.63 -13.78 2.23
C SER A 432 -1.97 -14.28 2.76
N HIS A 433 -2.23 -15.58 2.60
CA HIS A 433 -3.50 -16.25 2.82
C HIS A 433 -4.62 -15.50 2.09
N CYS A 434 -4.67 -15.68 0.79
CA CYS A 434 -5.48 -14.85 -0.09
C CYS A 434 -6.77 -15.52 -0.54
N ALA A 435 -7.73 -14.69 -0.93
CA ALA A 435 -8.76 -15.05 -1.88
C ALA A 435 -8.52 -14.35 -3.22
N VAL A 436 -8.84 -15.03 -4.32
CA VAL A 436 -8.78 -14.49 -5.68
C VAL A 436 -10.14 -14.66 -6.32
N PHE A 437 -10.68 -13.57 -6.85
CA PHE A 437 -12.04 -13.57 -7.39
C PHE A 437 -12.18 -12.58 -8.56
N GLU A 438 -13.27 -12.71 -9.29
CA GLU A 438 -13.63 -11.95 -10.48
C GLU A 438 -14.98 -11.28 -10.28
N ASP A 439 -15.21 -10.13 -10.93
CA ASP A 439 -16.43 -9.32 -10.83
C ASP A 439 -17.51 -9.63 -11.89
N GLY A 440 -17.28 -10.62 -12.75
CA GLY A 440 -18.15 -10.94 -13.88
C GLY A 440 -17.83 -10.16 -15.17
N ASN A 441 -16.83 -9.27 -15.16
CA ASN A 441 -16.38 -8.46 -16.29
C ASN A 441 -14.90 -8.64 -16.64
N ASP A 442 -14.31 -9.79 -16.24
CA ASP A 442 -12.86 -10.12 -16.34
C ASP A 442 -11.95 -9.16 -15.54
N ASN A 443 -12.51 -8.41 -14.57
CA ASN A 443 -11.69 -7.72 -13.59
C ASN A 443 -11.41 -8.66 -12.42
N TRP A 444 -10.15 -8.88 -12.14
CA TRP A 444 -9.68 -9.82 -11.13
C TRP A 444 -9.08 -9.10 -9.94
N TYR A 445 -9.36 -9.63 -8.77
CA TYR A 445 -8.93 -9.07 -7.50
C TYR A 445 -8.27 -10.12 -6.63
N TYR A 446 -7.30 -9.64 -5.89
CA TYR A 446 -6.60 -10.36 -4.84
C TYR A 446 -6.91 -9.68 -3.52
N VAL A 447 -7.30 -10.42 -2.51
CA VAL A 447 -7.43 -9.92 -1.15
C VAL A 447 -6.66 -10.82 -0.20
N SER A 448 -5.92 -10.22 0.72
CA SER A 448 -5.21 -10.94 1.77
C SER A 448 -5.21 -10.17 3.06
N GLN A 449 -4.84 -10.84 4.12
CA GLN A 449 -4.42 -10.18 5.34
C GLN A 449 -3.08 -9.48 5.15
N GLN A 450 -2.82 -8.47 5.98
CA GLN A 450 -1.56 -7.76 6.11
C GLN A 450 -1.50 -7.03 7.45
N ARG A 451 -0.32 -6.61 7.90
CA ARG A 451 -0.16 -5.79 9.11
C ARG A 451 1.06 -4.88 9.03
N TYR A 452 1.13 -3.93 9.94
CA TYR A 452 2.33 -3.13 10.13
C TYR A 452 3.49 -3.98 10.67
N PRO A 453 4.74 -3.62 10.35
CA PRO A 453 5.92 -4.17 11.01
C PRO A 453 5.85 -3.96 12.53
N ALA A 454 6.41 -4.89 13.29
CA ALA A 454 6.33 -4.83 14.77
C ALA A 454 7.15 -3.68 15.38
N ASP A 455 8.13 -3.19 14.66
CA ASP A 455 9.03 -2.11 15.05
C ASP A 455 8.54 -0.71 14.61
N TYR A 456 7.39 -0.61 13.97
CA TYR A 456 6.86 0.67 13.55
C TYR A 456 6.42 1.51 14.77
N PRO A 457 6.96 2.74 14.96
CA PRO A 457 6.71 3.53 16.16
C PRO A 457 5.23 3.84 16.38
N GLY A 458 4.76 3.72 17.61
CA GLY A 458 3.39 4.07 18.00
C GLY A 458 2.30 3.07 17.56
N ILE A 459 2.65 1.96 16.93
CA ILE A 459 1.72 0.91 16.52
C ILE A 459 1.98 -0.38 17.30
N ASN A 460 0.94 -0.90 17.93
CA ASN A 460 0.98 -2.22 18.56
C ASN A 460 0.63 -3.30 17.52
N ALA A 461 1.56 -3.60 16.63
CA ALA A 461 1.39 -4.61 15.60
C ALA A 461 1.46 -6.02 16.19
N SER A 462 0.54 -6.89 15.77
CA SER A 462 0.40 -8.25 16.25
C SER A 462 -0.20 -9.15 15.17
N ASN A 463 0.18 -10.42 15.14
CA ASN A 463 -0.47 -11.40 14.28
C ASN A 463 -1.94 -11.64 14.63
N ALA A 464 -2.40 -11.18 15.80
CA ALA A 464 -3.81 -11.20 16.18
C ALA A 464 -4.61 -10.02 15.60
N ILE A 465 -3.93 -8.97 15.12
CA ILE A 465 -4.55 -7.75 14.59
C ILE A 465 -4.06 -7.55 13.15
N MET A 466 -4.67 -8.29 12.24
CA MET A 466 -4.41 -8.16 10.81
C MET A 466 -5.41 -7.19 10.16
N MET A 467 -5.07 -6.70 9.00
CA MET A 467 -5.90 -5.82 8.19
C MET A 467 -6.06 -6.42 6.81
N GLY A 468 -7.19 -6.20 6.16
CA GLY A 468 -7.41 -6.62 4.78
C GLY A 468 -6.77 -5.64 3.80
N GLY A 469 -6.26 -6.17 2.71
CA GLY A 469 -5.81 -5.39 1.56
C GLY A 469 -6.36 -5.99 0.28
N VAL A 470 -7.29 -5.28 -0.38
CA VAL A 470 -7.75 -5.65 -1.73
C VAL A 470 -6.80 -5.04 -2.75
N ARG A 471 -6.44 -5.77 -3.79
CA ARG A 471 -5.57 -5.32 -4.88
C ARG A 471 -6.09 -5.84 -6.22
N SER A 472 -5.91 -5.07 -7.28
CA SER A 472 -6.22 -5.54 -8.64
C SER A 472 -5.19 -6.55 -9.13
N ILE A 473 -5.63 -7.45 -10.00
CA ILE A 473 -4.77 -8.36 -10.74
C ILE A 473 -4.77 -7.97 -12.21
N ARG A 474 -3.58 -7.88 -12.81
CA ARG A 474 -3.40 -7.90 -14.26
C ARG A 474 -2.85 -9.27 -14.68
N TRP A 475 -3.04 -9.60 -15.95
CA TRP A 475 -2.59 -10.87 -16.50
C TRP A 475 -1.54 -10.61 -17.58
N THR A 476 -0.42 -11.33 -17.50
CA THR A 476 0.63 -11.27 -18.52
C THR A 476 0.16 -11.92 -19.82
N GLU A 477 0.82 -11.63 -20.93
CA GLU A 477 0.49 -12.23 -22.23
C GLU A 477 0.57 -13.75 -22.22
N ASP A 478 1.53 -14.32 -21.46
CA ASP A 478 1.65 -15.77 -21.24
C ASP A 478 0.71 -16.30 -20.15
N GLY A 479 -0.22 -15.47 -19.66
CA GLY A 479 -1.33 -15.81 -18.79
C GLY A 479 -0.96 -15.99 -17.32
N TRP A 480 0.09 -15.36 -16.80
CA TRP A 480 0.40 -15.35 -15.37
C TRP A 480 -0.19 -14.13 -14.68
N PRO A 481 -0.70 -14.27 -13.43
CA PRO A 481 -1.20 -13.13 -12.68
C PRO A 481 -0.06 -12.27 -12.13
N VAL A 482 -0.26 -10.97 -12.14
CA VAL A 482 0.54 -9.99 -11.42
C VAL A 482 -0.41 -9.13 -10.57
N VAL A 483 -0.16 -9.05 -9.27
CA VAL A 483 -0.97 -8.29 -8.30
C VAL A 483 -0.40 -6.90 -8.18
N MET A 484 -1.26 -5.88 -8.23
CA MET A 484 -0.82 -4.49 -8.11
C MET A 484 -0.28 -4.18 -6.71
N PRO A 485 0.72 -3.29 -6.60
CA PRO A 485 1.36 -2.99 -5.33
C PRO A 485 0.47 -2.23 -4.36
N GLU A 486 -0.36 -1.32 -4.88
CA GLU A 486 -1.23 -0.49 -4.06
C GLU A 486 -2.59 -1.15 -3.82
N ARG A 487 -3.22 -0.78 -2.72
CA ARG A 487 -4.58 -1.23 -2.41
C ARG A 487 -5.59 -0.60 -3.35
N TYR A 488 -6.54 -1.40 -3.76
CA TYR A 488 -7.61 -0.99 -4.65
C TYR A 488 -8.49 0.10 -4.02
N SER A 489 -8.70 1.17 -4.74
CA SER A 489 -9.52 2.30 -4.30
C SER A 489 -10.58 2.72 -5.33
N ALA A 490 -10.84 1.85 -6.30
CA ALA A 490 -11.81 2.08 -7.39
C ALA A 490 -11.48 3.32 -8.25
N VAL A 491 -10.19 3.61 -8.43
CA VAL A 491 -9.76 4.71 -9.31
C VAL A 491 -10.26 4.44 -10.72
N PRO A 492 -10.97 5.38 -11.36
CA PRO A 492 -11.32 5.28 -12.75
C PRO A 492 -10.08 5.14 -13.63
N GLN A 493 -10.21 4.37 -14.72
CA GLN A 493 -9.10 3.98 -15.58
C GLN A 493 -9.17 4.69 -16.95
N PRO A 494 -9.01 6.03 -17.06
CA PRO A 494 -8.83 6.64 -18.36
C PRO A 494 -7.52 6.15 -18.99
N GLU A 495 -7.44 6.33 -20.30
CA GLU A 495 -6.26 5.97 -21.07
C GLU A 495 -4.97 6.53 -20.43
N ILE A 496 -3.93 5.69 -20.39
CA ILE A 496 -2.59 6.08 -19.97
C ILE A 496 -1.85 6.45 -21.25
N GLU A 497 -1.28 7.63 -21.27
CA GLU A 497 -0.48 8.09 -22.39
C GLU A 497 1.01 8.02 -22.04
N GLU A 498 1.86 8.03 -23.05
CA GLU A 498 3.30 7.91 -22.84
C GLU A 498 3.85 9.04 -21.97
N GLU A 499 3.31 10.26 -22.16
CA GLU A 499 3.68 11.43 -21.38
C GLU A 499 3.37 11.28 -19.88
N ASP A 500 2.38 10.48 -19.55
CA ASP A 500 2.05 10.16 -18.15
C ASP A 500 3.16 9.35 -17.47
N LEU A 501 4.10 8.77 -18.23
CA LEU A 501 5.12 7.87 -17.71
C LEU A 501 6.44 8.55 -17.40
N TYR A 502 6.74 9.69 -18.01
CA TYR A 502 7.99 10.41 -17.76
C TYR A 502 8.08 10.83 -16.29
N GLY A 503 9.25 10.67 -15.69
CA GLY A 503 9.49 11.08 -14.32
C GLY A 503 10.07 10.02 -13.41
N GLU A 504 9.97 10.29 -12.14
CA GLU A 504 10.49 9.42 -11.09
C GLU A 504 9.46 8.39 -10.64
N TRP A 505 9.95 7.18 -10.49
CA TRP A 505 9.23 6.00 -10.02
C TRP A 505 9.96 5.36 -8.86
N GLU A 506 9.22 4.74 -7.99
CA GLU A 506 9.75 3.77 -7.04
C GLU A 506 9.58 2.37 -7.62
N ASN A 507 10.64 1.57 -7.63
CA ASN A 507 10.65 0.18 -8.05
C ASN A 507 10.99 -0.73 -6.88
N ILE A 508 10.28 -1.84 -6.73
CA ILE A 508 10.61 -2.91 -5.78
C ILE A 508 10.85 -4.20 -6.56
N THR A 509 11.98 -4.83 -6.34
CA THR A 509 12.25 -6.16 -6.84
C THR A 509 11.84 -7.20 -5.80
N LEU A 510 10.70 -7.85 -6.01
CA LEU A 510 10.19 -8.93 -5.17
C LEU A 510 10.94 -10.23 -5.49
N SER A 511 12.11 -10.39 -4.91
CA SER A 511 12.84 -11.65 -4.84
C SER A 511 12.71 -12.24 -3.45
N TYR A 512 12.61 -13.57 -3.35
CA TYR A 512 12.42 -14.21 -2.06
C TYR A 512 13.57 -13.92 -1.08
N SER A 513 13.21 -13.44 0.10
CA SER A 513 14.12 -13.28 1.24
C SER A 513 13.34 -13.50 2.53
N TYR A 514 13.67 -14.58 3.23
CA TYR A 514 12.99 -14.94 4.48
C TYR A 514 13.15 -13.84 5.54
N GLY A 515 12.03 -13.37 6.08
CA GLY A 515 11.98 -12.39 7.16
C GLY A 515 12.51 -10.99 6.80
N ILE A 516 12.75 -10.70 5.51
CA ILE A 516 13.25 -9.40 5.06
C ILE A 516 12.19 -8.71 4.21
N MET A 517 11.84 -7.50 4.60
CA MET A 517 10.98 -6.62 3.82
C MET A 517 11.77 -6.06 2.62
N LYS A 518 11.18 -6.05 1.43
CA LYS A 518 11.80 -5.47 0.23
C LYS A 518 11.52 -3.97 0.18
N GLU A 519 12.56 -3.20 0.02
CA GLU A 519 12.49 -1.75 -0.06
C GLU A 519 12.53 -1.28 -1.51
N SER A 520 11.90 -0.14 -1.77
CA SER A 520 11.93 0.49 -3.08
C SER A 520 13.27 1.14 -3.37
N GLU A 521 13.58 1.21 -4.65
CA GLU A 521 14.69 1.99 -5.22
C GLU A 521 14.13 2.92 -6.29
N SER A 522 14.77 4.06 -6.52
CA SER A 522 14.35 5.02 -7.53
C SER A 522 14.56 4.46 -8.93
N MET A 523 13.70 4.86 -9.87
CA MET A 523 13.85 4.70 -11.31
C MET A 523 13.35 5.97 -12.00
N VAL A 524 14.12 6.54 -12.91
CA VAL A 524 13.70 7.74 -13.65
C VAL A 524 13.58 7.41 -15.14
N LEU A 525 12.34 7.54 -15.65
CA LEU A 525 12.03 7.38 -17.07
C LEU A 525 12.23 8.72 -17.81
N GLY A 526 13.26 8.79 -18.65
CA GLY A 526 13.55 9.97 -19.46
C GLY A 526 12.74 9.99 -20.77
N ARG A 527 12.53 11.18 -21.33
CA ARG A 527 11.81 11.40 -22.61
C ARG A 527 12.52 10.80 -23.84
N ASN A 528 13.79 10.48 -23.69
CA ASN A 528 14.59 9.83 -24.74
C ASN A 528 14.44 8.31 -24.75
N HIS A 529 13.40 7.78 -24.09
CA HIS A 529 13.15 6.35 -23.92
C HIS A 529 14.30 5.58 -23.23
N THR A 530 15.06 6.26 -22.38
CA THR A 530 16.13 5.65 -21.59
C THR A 530 15.88 5.88 -20.10
N VAL A 531 16.17 4.89 -19.29
CA VAL A 531 16.20 5.06 -17.83
C VAL A 531 17.42 5.89 -17.46
N THR A 532 17.21 7.10 -16.98
CA THR A 532 18.28 8.06 -16.71
C THR A 532 18.94 7.88 -15.36
N SER A 533 18.21 7.30 -14.37
CA SER A 533 18.71 7.07 -13.02
C SER A 533 18.03 5.88 -12.35
N GLY A 534 18.68 5.30 -11.35
CA GLY A 534 18.14 4.26 -10.48
C GLY A 534 18.08 2.87 -11.11
N TRP A 535 17.04 2.11 -10.78
CA TRP A 535 16.86 0.75 -11.29
C TRP A 535 16.89 0.69 -12.82
N ASN A 536 17.64 -0.22 -13.37
CA ASN A 536 17.86 -0.37 -14.81
C ASN A 536 18.46 0.87 -15.52
N LYS A 537 19.19 1.75 -14.81
CA LYS A 537 19.87 2.90 -15.42
C LYS A 537 20.60 2.53 -16.73
N GLY A 538 20.38 3.33 -17.77
CA GLY A 538 20.97 3.15 -19.11
C GLY A 538 20.28 2.10 -19.97
N LYS A 539 19.18 1.48 -19.51
CA LYS A 539 18.34 0.60 -20.34
C LYS A 539 17.28 1.41 -21.06
N ASP A 540 16.96 0.96 -22.27
CA ASP A 540 15.85 1.52 -23.02
C ASP A 540 14.51 1.08 -22.40
N TRP A 541 13.51 1.94 -22.58
CA TRP A 541 12.14 1.62 -22.24
C TRP A 541 11.19 1.95 -23.41
N SER A 542 10.07 1.29 -23.46
CA SER A 542 8.99 1.52 -24.44
C SER A 542 7.64 1.29 -23.80
N PHE A 543 6.60 1.93 -24.34
CA PHE A 543 5.24 1.79 -23.87
C PHE A 543 4.31 1.33 -24.98
N ASN A 544 3.46 0.37 -24.66
CA ASN A 544 2.36 -0.06 -25.52
C ASN A 544 1.02 0.37 -24.90
N PRO A 545 0.36 1.40 -25.45
CA PRO A 545 -0.91 1.91 -24.90
C PRO A 545 -2.09 0.97 -25.10
N GLU A 546 -2.05 0.05 -26.08
CA GLU A 546 -3.15 -0.88 -26.35
C GLU A 546 -3.42 -1.84 -25.18
N ASN A 547 -2.36 -2.21 -24.46
CA ASN A 547 -2.45 -3.14 -23.34
C ASN A 547 -1.90 -2.56 -22.01
N ASN A 548 -1.51 -1.28 -22.01
CA ASN A 548 -0.89 -0.59 -20.87
C ASN A 548 0.34 -1.34 -20.33
N VAL A 549 1.28 -1.70 -21.23
CA VAL A 549 2.52 -2.38 -20.87
C VAL A 549 3.69 -1.45 -21.11
N LEU A 550 4.41 -1.14 -20.04
CA LEU A 550 5.71 -0.50 -20.04
C LEU A 550 6.79 -1.59 -20.04
N THR A 551 7.67 -1.59 -21.03
CA THR A 551 8.82 -2.50 -21.08
C THR A 551 10.08 -1.71 -20.70
N VAL A 552 10.83 -2.19 -19.69
CA VAL A 552 12.11 -1.61 -19.29
C VAL A 552 13.18 -2.68 -19.44
N GLY A 553 14.05 -2.53 -20.43
CA GLY A 553 14.99 -3.57 -20.82
C GLY A 553 14.27 -4.86 -21.23
N THR A 554 14.28 -5.88 -20.39
CA THR A 554 13.62 -7.19 -20.64
C THR A 554 12.43 -7.43 -19.71
N VAL A 555 12.01 -6.43 -18.95
CA VAL A 555 10.93 -6.56 -17.97
C VAL A 555 9.66 -5.93 -18.50
N SER A 556 8.58 -6.69 -18.53
CA SER A 556 7.23 -6.20 -18.88
C SER A 556 6.48 -5.81 -17.59
N LEU A 557 6.10 -4.55 -17.52
CA LEU A 557 5.42 -3.91 -16.39
C LEU A 557 4.00 -3.52 -16.82
N TYR A 558 3.01 -4.12 -16.21
CA TYR A 558 1.59 -3.92 -16.50
C TYR A 558 1.07 -2.76 -15.67
N LEU A 559 0.67 -1.68 -16.34
CA LEU A 559 0.30 -0.42 -15.71
C LEU A 559 -1.19 -0.35 -15.37
N GLN A 560 -1.50 0.37 -14.29
CA GLN A 560 -2.85 0.72 -13.86
C GLN A 560 -2.84 2.04 -13.10
N ARG A 561 -3.93 2.82 -13.14
CA ARG A 561 -4.09 3.96 -12.23
C ARG A 561 -4.59 3.47 -10.87
N GLU A 562 -4.03 4.00 -9.79
CA GLU A 562 -4.43 3.67 -8.42
C GLU A 562 -4.19 4.87 -7.49
N THR A 563 -4.67 4.78 -6.26
CA THR A 563 -4.31 5.74 -5.21
C THR A 563 -2.91 5.43 -4.69
N ASP A 564 -2.09 6.45 -4.58
CA ASP A 564 -0.87 6.42 -3.76
C ASP A 564 -1.28 6.56 -2.28
N TRP A 565 -1.33 5.43 -1.59
CA TRP A 565 -1.79 5.38 -0.19
C TRP A 565 -0.78 5.95 0.79
N GLU A 566 0.48 6.02 0.41
CA GLU A 566 1.56 6.58 1.22
C GLU A 566 1.71 8.10 1.05
N ALA A 567 1.19 8.68 -0.02
CA ALA A 567 1.25 10.13 -0.24
C ALA A 567 0.40 10.90 0.79
N SER A 568 0.91 12.08 1.18
CA SER A 568 0.19 12.99 2.06
C SER A 568 0.19 14.42 1.46
N PRO A 569 -0.97 14.94 1.02
CA PRO A 569 -2.27 14.27 0.90
C PRO A 569 -2.23 13.11 -0.11
N ARG A 570 -3.13 12.13 0.03
CA ARG A 570 -3.27 11.06 -0.95
C ARG A 570 -3.65 11.61 -2.31
N LYS A 571 -3.04 11.03 -3.34
CA LYS A 571 -3.27 11.40 -4.75
C LYS A 571 -3.45 10.15 -5.61
N THR A 572 -3.99 10.31 -6.80
CA THR A 572 -3.95 9.25 -7.81
C THR A 572 -2.57 9.17 -8.42
N THR A 573 -2.12 7.96 -8.73
CA THR A 573 -0.86 7.71 -9.41
C THR A 573 -0.99 6.56 -10.41
N ILE A 574 0.07 6.26 -11.14
CA ILE A 574 0.18 5.06 -11.96
C ILE A 574 1.06 4.07 -11.20
N VAL A 575 0.57 2.85 -11.11
CA VAL A 575 1.27 1.72 -10.49
C VAL A 575 1.56 0.65 -11.52
N TYR A 576 2.53 -0.21 -11.24
CA TYR A 576 2.78 -1.37 -12.05
C TYR A 576 3.09 -2.63 -11.24
N ALA A 577 2.79 -3.74 -11.86
CA ALA A 577 3.33 -5.04 -11.47
C ALA A 577 3.81 -5.78 -12.72
N GLY A 578 4.90 -6.55 -12.61
CA GLY A 578 5.45 -7.19 -13.79
C GLY A 578 6.39 -8.35 -13.51
N LEU A 579 6.74 -9.03 -14.59
CA LEU A 579 7.62 -10.19 -14.57
C LEU A 579 8.72 -10.03 -15.61
N ASN A 580 9.91 -10.55 -15.31
CA ASN A 580 10.98 -10.62 -16.29
C ASN A 580 10.71 -11.77 -17.27
N ALA A 581 10.80 -11.49 -18.57
CA ALA A 581 10.59 -12.50 -19.61
C ALA A 581 11.66 -13.60 -19.60
N SER A 582 12.89 -13.27 -19.21
CA SER A 582 14.05 -14.17 -19.23
C SER A 582 14.26 -14.96 -17.93
N THR A 583 13.61 -14.56 -16.84
CA THR A 583 13.70 -15.21 -15.53
C THR A 583 12.33 -15.41 -14.93
N SER A 584 12.15 -16.44 -14.11
CA SER A 584 10.89 -16.72 -13.41
C SER A 584 10.92 -16.37 -11.92
N SER A 585 12.05 -15.82 -11.43
CA SER A 585 12.33 -15.73 -10.00
C SER A 585 12.01 -14.38 -9.34
N SER A 586 11.72 -13.35 -10.12
CA SER A 586 11.44 -12.02 -9.57
C SER A 586 10.16 -11.44 -10.17
N THR A 587 9.38 -10.81 -9.32
CA THR A 587 8.25 -9.95 -9.66
C THR A 587 8.66 -8.51 -9.36
N TYR A 588 8.16 -7.56 -10.12
CA TYR A 588 8.48 -6.14 -9.96
C TYR A 588 7.21 -5.38 -9.63
N TRP A 589 7.30 -4.54 -8.63
CA TRP A 589 6.26 -3.61 -8.24
C TRP A 589 6.78 -2.18 -8.34
N GLY A 590 5.92 -1.25 -8.68
CA GLY A 590 6.31 0.14 -8.65
C GLY A 590 5.15 1.10 -8.73
N LYS A 591 5.48 2.36 -8.46
CA LYS A 591 4.55 3.48 -8.58
C LYS A 591 5.28 4.74 -9.03
N LYS A 592 4.57 5.59 -9.76
CA LYS A 592 5.06 6.90 -10.15
C LYS A 592 4.98 7.83 -8.94
N VAL A 593 6.09 8.50 -8.64
CA VAL A 593 6.20 9.43 -7.51
C VAL A 593 5.91 10.85 -7.98
N LYS A 594 6.59 11.27 -9.07
CA LYS A 594 6.46 12.60 -9.66
C LYS A 594 6.78 12.61 -11.14
N GLY A 595 6.27 13.62 -11.87
CA GLY A 595 6.65 13.91 -13.24
C GLY A 595 8.06 14.48 -13.34
N LEU A 596 8.60 14.57 -14.56
CA LEU A 596 9.89 15.25 -14.81
C LEU A 596 9.84 16.75 -14.44
N ASP A 597 8.61 17.31 -14.32
CA ASP A 597 8.37 18.72 -14.02
C ASP A 597 7.62 18.95 -12.71
N GLU A 598 7.15 17.89 -12.03
CA GLU A 598 6.82 18.04 -10.62
C GLU A 598 8.16 18.33 -9.98
N GLU A 599 8.34 19.57 -9.63
CA GLU A 599 9.56 20.19 -9.15
C GLU A 599 10.65 19.13 -8.89
N GLU A 600 11.46 18.83 -9.93
CA GLU A 600 12.82 18.50 -9.59
C GLU A 600 13.17 19.52 -8.53
N THR A 601 13.55 19.10 -7.35
CA THR A 601 14.42 19.95 -6.55
C THR A 601 15.40 20.47 -7.57
N PRO A 602 15.30 21.77 -7.96
CA PRO A 602 16.02 22.21 -9.13
C PRO A 602 17.43 21.66 -9.03
N SER A 603 18.06 21.27 -10.14
CA SER A 603 19.47 20.81 -10.10
C SER A 603 20.36 21.84 -9.40
N ASP A 604 19.79 22.97 -9.04
CA ASP A 604 20.32 24.11 -8.31
C ASP A 604 19.87 24.19 -6.83
N VAL A 605 19.17 23.20 -6.25
CA VAL A 605 18.88 23.18 -4.80
C VAL A 605 19.97 22.45 -4.03
N GLN A 606 20.59 23.16 -3.12
CA GLN A 606 21.51 22.63 -2.11
C GLN A 606 20.77 22.48 -0.78
N ILE A 607 20.83 21.28 -0.20
CA ILE A 607 20.33 21.04 1.16
C ILE A 607 21.39 21.46 2.16
N VAL A 608 21.00 22.32 3.10
CA VAL A 608 21.83 22.77 4.21
C VAL A 608 21.18 22.38 5.52
N GLY A 609 21.90 21.64 6.34
CA GLY A 609 21.37 21.05 7.57
C GLY A 609 20.86 19.65 7.40
N GLU A 610 20.28 19.09 8.44
CA GLU A 610 19.79 17.73 8.53
C GLU A 610 18.27 17.70 8.61
N LYS A 611 17.63 16.95 7.73
CA LYS A 611 16.16 16.86 7.64
C LYS A 611 15.48 16.30 8.91
N ASP A 612 16.24 15.63 9.77
CA ASP A 612 15.80 15.18 11.09
C ASP A 612 15.99 16.24 12.20
N PHE A 613 16.42 17.47 11.82
CA PHE A 613 16.67 18.59 12.73
C PHE A 613 17.75 18.34 13.79
N SER A 614 18.66 17.40 13.55
CA SER A 614 19.80 17.14 14.45
C SER A 614 20.90 18.22 14.37
N SER A 615 20.77 19.15 13.44
CA SER A 615 21.67 20.30 13.28
C SER A 615 21.68 21.17 14.51
N VAL A 616 22.87 21.66 14.88
CA VAL A 616 23.06 22.56 16.01
C VAL A 616 23.84 23.80 15.59
N TRP A 617 23.62 24.88 16.32
CA TRP A 617 24.27 26.16 16.12
C TRP A 617 25.79 26.01 15.93
N TRP A 618 26.33 26.68 14.93
CA TRP A 618 27.76 26.70 14.56
C TRP A 618 28.37 25.38 14.06
N THR A 619 27.66 24.32 14.06
CA THR A 619 28.19 23.02 13.53
C THR A 619 27.73 22.73 12.12
N THR A 620 26.58 23.28 11.72
CA THR A 620 26.02 23.12 10.37
C THR A 620 25.58 24.47 9.84
N PHE A 621 26.07 24.84 8.67
CA PHE A 621 25.80 26.11 8.01
C PHE A 621 25.97 26.02 6.50
N SER A 622 25.45 27.02 5.77
CA SER A 622 25.61 27.15 4.34
C SER A 622 27.07 27.43 3.96
N ASP A 623 27.37 27.37 2.68
CA ASP A 623 28.62 27.96 2.15
C ASP A 623 28.74 29.41 2.55
N ASP A 624 29.98 29.86 2.74
CA ASP A 624 30.28 31.26 3.03
C ASP A 624 30.21 32.08 1.73
N TYR A 625 29.37 33.12 1.73
CA TYR A 625 29.28 34.07 0.62
C TYR A 625 30.15 35.27 0.93
N VAL A 626 31.18 35.48 0.14
CA VAL A 626 32.08 36.64 0.24
C VAL A 626 31.48 37.84 -0.48
N ILE A 627 31.18 38.90 0.26
CA ILE A 627 30.55 40.14 -0.23
C ILE A 627 31.58 41.24 -0.29
N PRO A 628 32.12 41.63 -1.46
CA PRO A 628 33.00 42.79 -1.61
C PRO A 628 32.30 44.09 -1.29
N ALA A 629 33.07 45.16 -1.06
CA ALA A 629 32.52 46.50 -0.87
C ALA A 629 31.60 46.89 -2.02
N ASN A 630 30.46 47.50 -1.72
CA ASN A 630 29.44 47.98 -2.67
C ASN A 630 28.83 46.85 -3.54
N LYS A 631 28.82 45.60 -3.03
CA LYS A 631 28.17 44.46 -3.63
C LYS A 631 26.99 43.99 -2.81
N THR A 632 26.13 43.23 -3.44
CA THR A 632 24.92 42.71 -2.83
C THR A 632 24.88 41.17 -2.98
N LEU A 633 24.64 40.47 -1.89
CA LEU A 633 24.32 39.06 -1.88
C LEU A 633 22.81 38.89 -1.99
N LYS A 634 22.38 38.01 -2.88
CA LYS A 634 21.00 37.52 -2.96
C LYS A 634 20.95 36.09 -2.53
N LEU A 635 19.97 35.73 -1.71
CA LEU A 635 19.67 34.35 -1.30
C LEU A 635 18.19 34.06 -1.51
N LYS A 636 17.88 32.88 -1.97
CA LYS A 636 16.53 32.33 -1.98
C LYS A 636 16.56 30.92 -1.42
N PHE A 637 15.70 30.63 -0.45
CA PHE A 637 15.65 29.31 0.15
C PHE A 637 14.28 29.05 0.77
N VAL A 638 13.95 27.74 0.98
CA VAL A 638 12.85 27.30 1.82
C VAL A 638 13.40 26.99 3.20
N ASN A 639 12.77 27.55 4.21
CA ASN A 639 13.11 27.31 5.62
C ASN A 639 12.25 26.17 6.18
N HIS A 640 12.90 25.19 6.81
CA HIS A 640 12.23 24.12 7.54
C HIS A 640 12.56 24.22 9.03
N SER A 641 11.53 24.18 9.86
CA SER A 641 11.62 24.35 11.31
C SER A 641 11.25 23.09 12.05
N SER A 642 11.99 22.75 13.11
CA SER A 642 11.58 21.69 14.06
C SER A 642 10.30 22.03 14.83
N LYS A 643 9.90 23.31 14.81
CA LYS A 643 8.75 23.88 15.57
C LYS A 643 8.85 23.76 17.08
N ALA A 644 10.00 23.34 17.61
CA ALA A 644 10.17 23.20 19.05
C ALA A 644 10.20 24.58 19.74
N GLU A 645 10.85 25.55 19.08
CA GLU A 645 10.99 26.89 19.59
C GLU A 645 10.94 27.93 18.45
N SER A 646 10.57 29.17 18.69
CA SER A 646 10.50 30.21 17.66
C SER A 646 11.86 30.53 17.02
N TRP A 647 12.96 30.26 17.71
CA TRP A 647 14.31 30.44 17.17
C TRP A 647 14.80 29.27 16.32
N ASN A 648 14.10 28.16 16.26
CA ASN A 648 14.44 27.03 15.38
C ASN A 648 14.04 27.32 13.91
N ASN A 649 14.58 28.41 13.39
CA ASN A 649 14.35 28.94 12.05
C ASN A 649 15.66 29.45 11.47
N TRP A 650 15.59 30.10 10.30
CA TRP A 650 16.80 30.64 9.70
C TRP A 650 17.47 31.70 10.56
N SER A 651 18.79 31.69 10.53
CA SER A 651 19.63 32.72 11.10
C SER A 651 20.78 33.00 10.15
N ILE A 652 20.97 34.29 9.80
CA ILE A 652 22.09 34.74 9.00
C ILE A 652 23.16 35.37 9.88
N VAL A 653 24.40 34.98 9.64
CA VAL A 653 25.58 35.47 10.35
C VAL A 653 26.44 36.25 9.38
N LEU A 654 26.91 37.42 9.80
CA LEU A 654 27.86 38.23 9.04
C LEU A 654 29.14 38.43 9.81
N THR A 655 30.27 38.20 9.13
CA THR A 655 31.59 38.20 9.75
C THR A 655 32.60 38.97 8.90
N SER A 656 33.79 39.21 9.47
CA SER A 656 34.97 39.58 8.70
C SER A 656 35.33 38.49 7.68
N ASP A 657 36.10 38.85 6.69
CA ASP A 657 36.63 37.91 5.68
C ASP A 657 37.85 37.15 6.25
N ALA A 658 37.64 36.44 7.32
CA ALA A 658 38.64 35.58 7.95
C ALA A 658 37.99 34.21 8.28
N ASP A 659 38.81 33.18 8.34
CA ASP A 659 38.34 31.86 8.71
C ASP A 659 38.04 31.80 10.22
N ARG A 660 37.02 31.01 10.60
CA ARG A 660 36.68 30.81 12.01
C ARG A 660 37.85 30.16 12.75
N GLY A 661 38.31 30.82 13.81
CA GLY A 661 39.48 30.42 14.57
C GLY A 661 40.71 31.24 14.27
N ASP A 662 40.72 32.05 13.23
CA ASP A 662 41.78 33.04 12.99
C ASP A 662 41.69 34.23 14.00
N THR A 663 42.83 34.78 14.29
CA THR A 663 42.90 35.94 15.21
C THR A 663 42.20 37.21 14.68
N ASN A 664 41.95 37.26 13.37
CA ASN A 664 41.27 38.36 12.69
C ASN A 664 39.78 38.09 12.46
N TYR A 665 39.29 36.93 12.90
CA TYR A 665 37.86 36.64 12.80
C TYR A 665 37.08 37.55 13.75
N GLN A 666 36.06 38.17 13.20
CA GLN A 666 35.12 38.99 13.94
C GLN A 666 33.72 38.72 13.44
N GLU A 667 32.82 38.37 14.35
CA GLU A 667 31.38 38.34 14.07
C GLU A 667 30.84 39.77 14.18
N TYR A 668 30.27 40.27 13.09
CA TYR A 668 29.67 41.60 13.10
C TYR A 668 28.28 41.56 13.70
N PHE A 669 27.40 40.68 13.17
CA PHE A 669 26.06 40.51 13.74
C PHE A 669 25.44 39.20 13.28
N VAL A 670 24.34 38.84 13.97
CA VAL A 670 23.42 37.78 13.58
C VAL A 670 22.00 38.34 13.53
N LEU A 671 21.23 37.95 12.53
CA LEU A 671 19.81 38.19 12.45
C LEU A 671 19.07 36.84 12.41
N ARG A 672 18.11 36.65 13.31
CA ARG A 672 17.20 35.49 13.36
C ARG A 672 15.82 35.88 12.84
N ALA A 673 15.12 34.88 12.31
CA ALA A 673 13.78 35.00 11.74
C ALA A 673 12.71 35.56 12.70
N ASP A 674 12.93 35.53 14.01
CA ASP A 674 11.98 35.93 15.03
C ASP A 674 12.19 37.36 15.53
N ASN A 675 12.68 38.24 14.67
CA ASN A 675 13.00 39.65 15.02
C ASN A 675 14.08 39.80 16.11
N PHE A 676 14.96 38.81 16.18
CA PHE A 676 16.05 38.84 17.16
C PHE A 676 17.40 39.05 16.46
N ALA A 677 18.13 40.05 16.89
CA ALA A 677 19.46 40.32 16.37
C ALA A 677 20.44 40.63 17.49
N TRP A 678 21.66 40.19 17.34
CA TRP A 678 22.77 40.60 18.25
C TRP A 678 24.00 40.99 17.46
N PHE A 679 24.83 41.76 18.10
CA PHE A 679 25.97 42.40 17.49
C PHE A 679 27.25 42.03 18.26
N ASN A 680 28.30 41.66 17.53
CA ASN A 680 29.63 41.39 18.08
C ASN A 680 29.64 40.34 19.22
N GLY A 681 28.85 39.28 19.07
CA GLY A 681 28.75 38.21 20.06
C GLY A 681 27.96 38.54 21.33
N ASP A 682 27.40 39.73 21.41
CA ASP A 682 26.55 40.14 22.53
C ASP A 682 25.09 39.75 22.27
N PHE A 683 24.61 38.70 22.92
CA PHE A 683 23.27 38.13 22.77
C PHE A 683 22.12 39.03 23.27
N ASN A 684 22.24 40.34 23.11
CA ASN A 684 21.17 41.28 23.42
C ASN A 684 20.43 41.71 22.17
N ASN A 685 19.12 41.60 22.20
CA ASN A 685 18.26 41.98 21.08
C ASN A 685 18.42 43.49 20.75
N ASN A 686 18.68 43.82 19.48
CA ASN A 686 18.74 45.19 18.95
C ASN A 686 19.75 46.10 19.67
N THR A 687 20.87 45.59 20.06
CA THR A 687 21.83 46.36 20.86
C THR A 687 22.79 47.15 19.99
N GLY A 688 22.75 48.42 20.17
CA GLY A 688 23.70 49.38 19.64
C GLY A 688 23.04 50.56 18.92
N SER A 689 23.59 51.73 19.07
CA SER A 689 23.17 52.95 18.36
C SER A 689 23.38 52.84 16.83
N ASN A 690 24.12 51.82 16.39
CA ASN A 690 24.44 51.54 15.01
C ASN A 690 23.52 50.51 14.36
N THR A 691 22.56 49.92 15.09
CA THR A 691 21.69 48.86 14.65
C THR A 691 20.22 49.30 14.57
N SER A 692 19.53 48.97 13.48
CA SER A 692 18.10 49.19 13.29
C SER A 692 17.46 47.94 12.74
N VAL A 693 16.50 47.39 13.45
CA VAL A 693 15.70 46.22 13.04
C VAL A 693 14.25 46.64 12.82
N LYS A 694 13.64 46.11 11.75
CA LYS A 694 12.20 46.26 11.49
C LYS A 694 11.62 44.90 11.16
N PHE A 695 10.43 44.68 11.67
CA PHE A 695 9.67 43.45 11.46
C PHE A 695 8.21 43.80 11.19
N SER A 696 7.61 43.25 10.14
CA SER A 696 6.30 43.70 9.65
C SER A 696 5.12 42.98 10.29
N LEU A 697 5.36 41.97 11.12
CA LEU A 697 4.24 41.28 11.80
C LEU A 697 3.50 42.26 12.71
N ASP A 698 2.16 42.15 12.70
CA ASP A 698 1.27 42.96 13.51
C ASP A 698 1.58 42.77 15.00
N SER A 699 1.42 43.82 15.81
CA SER A 699 1.54 43.77 17.27
C SER A 699 0.59 42.77 17.94
N ASN A 700 -0.51 42.37 17.24
CA ASN A 700 -1.46 41.35 17.67
C ASN A 700 -1.17 39.95 17.11
N TYR A 701 -0.05 39.76 16.41
CA TYR A 701 0.32 38.48 15.85
C TYR A 701 0.42 37.41 16.95
N ASN A 702 -0.08 36.25 16.68
CA ASN A 702 -0.05 35.12 17.61
C ASN A 702 1.30 34.39 17.52
N TRP A 703 2.27 34.77 18.34
CA TRP A 703 3.59 34.16 18.34
C TRP A 703 3.61 32.64 18.59
N PHE A 704 2.54 32.04 19.10
CA PHE A 704 2.46 30.60 19.23
C PHE A 704 2.30 29.89 17.88
N THR A 705 1.86 30.59 16.82
CA THR A 705 1.77 30.01 15.45
C THR A 705 3.03 30.27 14.64
N PHE A 706 3.95 31.10 15.12
CA PHE A 706 5.16 31.48 14.38
C PHE A 706 6.00 30.29 13.90
N PRO A 707 6.28 29.25 14.73
CA PRO A 707 7.01 28.08 14.27
C PRO A 707 6.31 27.32 13.13
N ASP A 708 4.97 27.24 13.16
CA ASP A 708 4.18 26.62 12.11
C ASP A 708 4.14 27.46 10.83
N ASP A 709 4.04 28.79 10.96
CA ASP A 709 4.04 29.71 9.83
C ASP A 709 5.39 29.76 9.12
N MET A 710 6.47 29.55 9.84
CA MET A 710 7.83 29.55 9.30
C MET A 710 8.25 28.24 8.65
N ASP A 711 7.67 27.11 9.06
CA ASP A 711 8.00 25.82 8.45
C ASP A 711 7.45 25.72 7.02
N GLY A 712 8.32 25.45 6.06
CA GLY A 712 8.01 25.48 4.63
C GLY A 712 7.89 26.90 4.05
N SER A 713 8.28 27.96 4.79
CA SER A 713 8.27 29.32 4.25
C SER A 713 9.37 29.53 3.22
N THR A 714 9.06 30.26 2.15
CA THR A 714 10.06 30.73 1.18
C THR A 714 10.60 32.08 1.63
N VAL A 715 11.92 32.17 1.70
CA VAL A 715 12.65 33.39 2.08
C VAL A 715 13.45 33.90 0.88
N VAL A 716 13.22 35.14 0.51
CA VAL A 716 14.05 35.89 -0.44
C VAL A 716 14.80 36.96 0.35
N MET A 717 16.12 36.82 0.41
CA MET A 717 16.94 37.67 1.24
C MET A 717 17.94 38.43 0.39
N THR A 718 18.13 39.72 0.72
CA THR A 718 19.14 40.57 0.11
C THR A 718 20.06 41.10 1.23
N VAL A 719 21.36 40.90 1.07
CA VAL A 719 22.38 41.49 1.92
C VAL A 719 23.17 42.53 1.11
N SER A 720 22.87 43.80 1.30
CA SER A 720 23.54 44.87 0.58
C SER A 720 24.60 45.54 1.47
N ARG A 721 25.67 45.96 0.82
CA ARG A 721 26.79 46.57 1.51
C ARG A 721 27.15 47.95 0.92
N GLU A 722 27.06 48.97 1.75
CA GLU A 722 27.45 50.35 1.41
C GLU A 722 28.57 50.83 2.39
N GLY A 723 29.81 50.66 1.95
CA GLY A 723 30.98 50.91 2.82
C GLY A 723 30.96 49.99 4.03
N SER A 724 31.01 50.57 5.22
CA SER A 724 30.91 49.81 6.49
C SER A 724 29.48 49.57 6.98
N THR A 725 28.46 49.99 6.23
CA THR A 725 27.07 49.71 6.56
C THR A 725 26.61 48.45 5.81
N ILE A 726 25.97 47.53 6.51
CA ILE A 726 25.36 46.33 5.97
C ILE A 726 23.86 46.37 6.24
N ASN A 727 23.08 46.15 5.20
CA ASN A 727 21.63 45.99 5.28
C ASN A 727 21.24 44.58 4.91
N VAL A 728 20.37 43.95 5.69
CA VAL A 728 19.72 42.67 5.38
C VAL A 728 18.23 42.93 5.23
N ASP A 729 17.67 42.55 4.11
CA ASP A 729 16.25 42.60 3.83
C ASP A 729 15.77 41.18 3.50
N ALA A 730 14.85 40.65 4.28
CA ALA A 730 14.27 39.32 4.09
C ALA A 730 12.76 39.44 3.87
N ASP A 731 12.31 39.08 2.68
CA ASP A 731 10.90 38.88 2.35
C ASP A 731 10.54 37.41 2.57
N ILE A 732 9.49 37.16 3.35
CA ILE A 732 9.10 35.82 3.78
C ILE A 732 7.68 35.54 3.30
N THR A 733 7.51 34.44 2.59
CA THR A 733 6.20 33.91 2.20
C THR A 733 5.98 32.60 2.92
N THR A 734 4.98 32.52 3.80
CA THR A 734 4.64 31.30 4.52
C THR A 734 4.13 30.21 3.59
N SER A 735 4.12 28.95 4.04
CA SER A 735 3.52 27.84 3.29
C SER A 735 2.02 28.04 3.00
N THR A 736 1.34 28.89 3.76
CA THR A 736 -0.06 29.27 3.57
C THR A 736 -0.26 30.49 2.63
N GLY A 737 0.83 31.08 2.13
CA GLY A 737 0.82 32.22 1.23
C GLY A 737 0.73 33.61 1.89
N SER A 738 0.78 33.68 3.22
CA SER A 738 0.90 34.97 3.92
C SER A 738 2.30 35.54 3.76
N THR A 739 2.44 36.84 3.67
CA THR A 739 3.73 37.50 3.46
C THR A 739 4.05 38.48 4.61
N PHE A 740 5.31 38.48 5.00
CA PHE A 740 5.86 39.49 5.92
C PHE A 740 7.34 39.73 5.62
N TYR A 741 7.94 40.74 6.20
CA TYR A 741 9.36 41.05 6.02
C TYR A 741 10.08 41.32 7.34
N GLU A 742 11.38 41.08 7.32
CA GLU A 742 12.31 41.44 8.39
C GLU A 742 13.51 42.17 7.79
N THR A 743 13.89 43.28 8.38
CA THR A 743 15.05 44.05 7.92
C THR A 743 15.98 44.41 9.07
N LEU A 744 17.28 44.40 8.77
CA LEU A 744 18.31 44.81 9.67
C LEU A 744 19.26 45.79 8.96
N SER A 745 19.64 46.87 9.60
CA SER A 745 20.73 47.76 9.15
C SER A 745 21.73 47.91 10.26
N VAL A 746 22.99 47.60 9.97
CA VAL A 746 24.12 47.74 10.94
C VAL A 746 25.22 48.59 10.32
N LYS A 747 25.67 49.61 11.05
CA LYS A 747 26.81 50.45 10.68
C LYS A 747 28.07 49.97 11.39
N ASP A 748 29.20 50.46 10.91
CA ASP A 748 30.52 50.21 11.52
C ASP A 748 30.95 48.72 11.45
N CYS A 749 30.53 48.02 10.37
CA CYS A 749 30.98 46.68 10.06
C CYS A 749 32.33 46.71 9.33
N GLY A 750 33.40 46.69 10.07
CA GLY A 750 34.76 46.79 9.54
C GLY A 750 35.10 48.20 9.03
N ASP A 751 36.14 48.31 8.22
CA ASP A 751 36.62 49.59 7.66
C ASP A 751 35.94 49.99 6.33
N GLY A 752 34.99 49.18 5.87
CA GLY A 752 34.23 49.39 4.63
C GLY A 752 34.98 49.04 3.35
N THR A 753 36.23 48.63 3.40
CA THR A 753 37.06 48.31 2.21
C THR A 753 37.27 46.81 2.03
N GLN A 754 37.32 46.07 3.14
CA GLN A 754 37.52 44.62 3.13
C GLN A 754 36.19 43.89 2.85
N PRO A 755 36.23 42.74 2.20
CA PRO A 755 35.06 41.88 2.05
C PRO A 755 34.47 41.48 3.41
N VAL A 756 33.18 41.17 3.44
CA VAL A 756 32.50 40.49 4.55
C VAL A 756 32.00 39.13 4.09
N ARG A 757 31.83 38.21 5.02
CA ARG A 757 31.21 36.93 4.76
C ARG A 757 29.82 36.85 5.34
N ALA A 758 28.92 36.18 4.65
CA ALA A 758 27.59 35.87 5.12
C ALA A 758 27.31 34.37 4.93
N PHE A 759 26.63 33.77 5.89
CA PHE A 759 26.20 32.39 5.82
C PHE A 759 24.98 32.15 6.72
N LEU A 760 24.16 31.14 6.38
CA LEU A 760 23.04 30.71 7.22
C LEU A 760 23.50 29.57 8.14
N VAL A 761 23.04 29.58 9.39
CA VAL A 761 23.30 28.51 10.37
C VAL A 761 22.02 27.74 10.70
N CYS A 762 22.18 26.46 10.99
CA CYS A 762 21.09 25.57 11.38
C CYS A 762 21.07 25.37 12.90
N ASP A 763 19.92 25.62 13.52
CA ASP A 763 19.67 25.35 14.94
C ASP A 763 18.23 24.83 15.10
N GLY A 764 18.04 23.52 14.98
CA GLY A 764 16.71 22.93 14.87
C GLY A 764 15.98 23.34 13.58
N SER A 765 16.76 23.65 12.53
CA SER A 765 16.28 24.06 11.21
C SER A 765 17.17 23.47 10.12
N TRP A 766 16.65 23.39 8.89
CA TRP A 766 17.41 23.06 7.69
C TRP A 766 16.82 23.84 6.51
N TYR A 767 17.57 23.94 5.41
CA TYR A 767 17.20 24.80 4.28
C TYR A 767 17.33 24.07 2.95
N GLU A 768 16.43 24.42 2.01
CA GLU A 768 16.57 24.14 0.59
C GLU A 768 17.04 25.43 -0.10
N MET A 769 18.35 25.55 -0.34
CA MET A 769 18.94 26.72 -1.00
C MET A 769 18.79 26.62 -2.50
N PHE A 770 18.21 27.62 -3.17
CA PHE A 770 18.16 27.70 -4.64
C PHE A 770 19.47 28.31 -5.15
N THR A 771 20.46 27.47 -5.49
CA THR A 771 21.82 27.91 -5.79
C THR A 771 21.92 28.86 -6.98
N SER A 772 21.04 28.71 -8.00
CA SER A 772 20.94 29.68 -9.12
C SER A 772 20.46 31.07 -8.70
N SER A 773 19.81 31.18 -7.54
CA SER A 773 19.29 32.41 -6.94
C SER A 773 20.11 32.86 -5.73
N CYS A 774 21.22 32.18 -5.43
CA CYS A 774 22.16 32.52 -4.36
C CYS A 774 23.49 32.98 -4.95
N TYR A 775 23.68 34.30 -5.08
CA TYR A 775 24.85 34.87 -5.74
C TYR A 775 25.15 36.28 -5.27
N VAL A 776 26.38 36.74 -5.50
CA VAL A 776 26.81 38.10 -5.25
C VAL A 776 26.86 38.88 -6.58
N GLU A 777 26.18 40.05 -6.65
CA GLU A 777 26.13 40.90 -7.83
C GLU A 777 26.76 42.30 -7.61
#